data_5456250c7577b3e2aac5c1130bdf277a
#
_entry.id   5456250c7577b3e2aac5c1130bdf277a
#
_cell.length_a   1.000
_cell.length_b   1.000
_cell.length_c   1.000
_cell.angle_alpha   90.00
_cell.angle_beta   90.00
_cell.angle_gamma   90.00
#
_symmetry.space_group_name_H-M   'P 1'
#
loop_
_entity.id
_entity.type
_entity.pdbx_description
1 polymer ?
#
loop_
_entity_poly.entity_id
_entity_poly.type
_entity_poly.pdbx_seq_one_letter_code
_entity_poly.pdbx_strand_id
1 'polypeptide(L)'
;MANHWLLAGVLFLISLLPQSLWAQNNVLRQGKLSNGLTYYIYNDGSIPGEAQYYLYQNVGAVLEESNETGLAHFLEHLAFNATKSFPKGIMSFLRENNLHDFEAYTGLDETKYAVHNVPTNDPKLNEKMLLMLKDWCHGIKILPQDVEKERGIVLEEWRHRAGLQRRLTDSIAGVVYNHSRYATRNVIGSEARIKAFTAKELRAFYEKWYRPNLQYIAIIGDVNLDETEKQVKRLFGSLPSKAAPSPNTAQRTIEDNSRPLFYSFVDKENKEASFGIYQRKEMKGSAPEEDRLRFFLFTQMFNKLAPRRFAMIKNADKEAYIAAQVSLSGLVRNQYQVAFDAVPYANKAQEALDQVMKVRGALCDVGFTKEEFETEKAEMYKGMKEVLEAKGLGTPDNIMNLFKQNFLYDTPITDFRTQIQRNIETLVELEVEDINTWMRSLLDTNNLSFVTYSKRENELPLTMGNFLETLEVMNGPLGGLLATPKKITQPIDFALTSGKIVAEKQLKELNAKEWKLSNGARVLYKYLPEAKGRVFFAASSEGGRSVVAPQDFANYTAMRGLLMQSGVYKYSRNDLAAWLQHKDFDLSLALEDYSNGIGGNTSAAQLDDFLAYVHLILTKHNFSKSVFDKYVQRSKYLYNNKSTAGMEAIQDSIQMLLFPPSAANPVQNEAFFDQMQWSELPATFDKNFGNAALFTYCLVGDVPESTAKELVLKYIGSLKGDASVQKAKIQPLDFASPAKEIKHTFVTDLDGDMAEIEVSYLNNVKLNDSEQAALEVMRSILENRYFEELREKEHLTYTVGVKASYTSQPAPTENISIHLSTSRPEVDKVLTKMYNILNDIKQQRFSIDEFKAALVPLAVDEESAGDPQAALNPSLWLGLLNVYAETGEQLTPQESNAVEPVFSKLTPQDIAAVAAKVLDNAKHREIVVKAIDPEKKQWEK
;
A
#
# COMPACT_ATOMS: atom_id res chain seq x y z
N MET A 1 -8.85 -21.71 -41.66
CA MET A 1 -10.32 -21.62 -41.89
C MET A 1 -11.15 -22.42 -40.87
N ALA A 2 -10.60 -23.29 -40.07
CA ALA A 2 -11.37 -24.07 -39.08
C ALA A 2 -11.61 -23.35 -37.72
N ASN A 3 -10.84 -22.34 -37.38
CA ASN A 3 -10.98 -21.64 -36.09
C ASN A 3 -12.00 -20.50 -36.07
N HIS A 4 -12.46 -20.02 -37.23
CA HIS A 4 -13.48 -18.98 -37.29
C HIS A 4 -14.91 -19.47 -37.07
N TRP A 5 -15.15 -20.77 -37.25
CA TRP A 5 -16.50 -21.34 -37.05
C TRP A 5 -16.80 -21.67 -35.56
N LEU A 6 -15.80 -21.89 -34.74
CA LEU A 6 -15.97 -22.10 -33.31
C LEU A 6 -16.27 -20.81 -32.56
N LEU A 7 -15.69 -19.68 -32.99
CA LEU A 7 -16.01 -18.36 -32.41
C LEU A 7 -17.40 -17.87 -32.83
N ALA A 8 -17.83 -18.12 -34.08
CA ALA A 8 -19.18 -17.77 -34.54
C ALA A 8 -20.29 -18.55 -33.83
N GLY A 9 -20.04 -19.84 -33.46
CA GLY A 9 -20.98 -20.66 -32.71
C GLY A 9 -21.20 -20.22 -31.26
N VAL A 10 -20.17 -19.68 -30.62
CA VAL A 10 -20.27 -19.16 -29.24
C VAL A 10 -20.99 -17.82 -29.21
N LEU A 11 -20.77 -16.95 -30.20
CA LEU A 11 -21.48 -15.66 -30.32
C LEU A 11 -22.99 -15.84 -30.60
N PHE A 12 -23.38 -16.89 -31.29
CA PHE A 12 -24.80 -17.14 -31.62
C PHE A 12 -25.60 -17.73 -30.44
N LEU A 13 -24.95 -18.37 -29.46
CA LEU A 13 -25.60 -18.87 -28.25
C LEU A 13 -25.78 -17.79 -27.18
N ILE A 14 -25.01 -16.70 -27.22
CA ILE A 14 -25.13 -15.56 -26.29
C ILE A 14 -26.26 -14.60 -26.69
N SER A 15 -26.63 -14.55 -27.96
CA SER A 15 -27.69 -13.66 -28.46
C SER A 15 -29.12 -14.11 -28.18
N LEU A 16 -29.35 -15.23 -27.52
CA LEU A 16 -30.68 -15.79 -27.24
C LEU A 16 -31.11 -15.69 -25.76
N LEU A 17 -30.33 -15.04 -24.91
CA LEU A 17 -30.81 -14.70 -23.56
C LEU A 17 -31.60 -13.38 -23.62
N PRO A 18 -32.82 -13.34 -23.18
CA PRO A 18 -33.58 -12.10 -23.09
C PRO A 18 -32.83 -11.20 -22.08
N GLN A 19 -32.42 -10.04 -22.53
CA GLN A 19 -31.88 -8.99 -21.66
C GLN A 19 -32.95 -8.65 -20.63
N SER A 20 -32.84 -9.20 -19.45
CA SER A 20 -33.79 -8.94 -18.37
C SER A 20 -33.47 -7.55 -17.78
N LEU A 21 -34.11 -6.53 -18.31
CA LEU A 21 -34.32 -5.23 -17.63
C LEU A 21 -34.91 -5.39 -16.21
N TRP A 22 -35.31 -6.62 -15.83
CA TRP A 22 -35.91 -6.98 -14.55
C TRP A 22 -34.86 -7.28 -13.44
N ALA A 23 -33.62 -7.63 -13.78
CA ALA A 23 -32.61 -7.94 -12.76
C ALA A 23 -32.10 -6.67 -12.05
N GLN A 24 -32.03 -5.55 -12.74
CA GLN A 24 -31.55 -4.29 -12.18
C GLN A 24 -32.44 -3.71 -11.07
N ASN A 25 -33.74 -3.95 -11.12
CA ASN A 25 -34.68 -3.46 -10.12
C ASN A 25 -34.63 -4.22 -8.77
N ASN A 26 -33.94 -5.35 -8.71
CA ASN A 26 -33.90 -6.16 -7.49
C ASN A 26 -32.70 -5.87 -6.58
N VAL A 27 -31.65 -5.19 -7.05
CA VAL A 27 -30.45 -4.93 -6.28
C VAL A 27 -30.17 -3.44 -6.08
N LEU A 28 -30.82 -2.55 -6.84
CA LEU A 28 -30.58 -1.11 -6.80
C LEU A 28 -31.90 -0.32 -6.70
N ARG A 29 -31.92 0.67 -5.81
CA ARG A 29 -32.88 1.78 -5.84
C ARG A 29 -32.11 3.06 -6.02
N GLN A 30 -32.47 3.84 -7.02
CA GLN A 30 -31.87 5.16 -7.27
C GLN A 30 -32.93 6.19 -7.59
N GLY A 31 -32.61 7.43 -7.30
CA GLY A 31 -33.51 8.53 -7.64
C GLY A 31 -32.96 9.89 -7.28
N LYS A 32 -33.67 10.90 -7.78
CA LYS A 32 -33.37 12.30 -7.46
C LYS A 32 -34.61 12.92 -6.80
N LEU A 33 -34.44 13.45 -5.60
CA LEU A 33 -35.51 14.10 -4.86
C LEU A 33 -35.83 15.48 -5.47
N SER A 34 -37.03 16.01 -5.17
CA SER A 34 -37.48 17.31 -5.67
C SER A 34 -36.56 18.48 -5.24
N ASN A 35 -35.81 18.33 -4.13
CA ASN A 35 -34.81 19.30 -3.69
C ASN A 35 -33.44 19.15 -4.39
N GLY A 36 -33.28 18.16 -5.25
CA GLY A 36 -32.09 17.94 -6.04
C GLY A 36 -31.10 16.88 -5.49
N LEU A 37 -31.32 16.34 -4.28
CA LEU A 37 -30.49 15.28 -3.72
C LEU A 37 -30.65 13.99 -4.54
N THR A 38 -29.53 13.39 -4.92
CA THR A 38 -29.50 12.07 -5.53
C THR A 38 -29.28 11.01 -4.45
N TYR A 39 -29.86 9.83 -4.60
CA TYR A 39 -29.65 8.70 -3.68
C TYR A 39 -29.47 7.41 -4.44
N TYR A 40 -28.66 6.53 -3.85
CA TYR A 40 -28.41 5.17 -4.31
C TYR A 40 -28.51 4.23 -3.12
N ILE A 41 -29.25 3.11 -3.29
CA ILE A 41 -29.38 2.06 -2.28
C ILE A 41 -29.12 0.74 -3.00
N TYR A 42 -28.10 0.01 -2.58
CA TYR A 42 -27.61 -1.17 -3.28
C TYR A 42 -27.46 -2.35 -2.32
N ASN A 43 -28.04 -3.48 -2.71
CA ASN A 43 -27.90 -4.76 -2.02
C ASN A 43 -27.92 -5.89 -3.04
N ASP A 44 -26.79 -6.54 -3.25
CA ASP A 44 -26.63 -7.73 -4.11
C ASP A 44 -26.39 -9.00 -3.29
N GLY A 45 -26.47 -8.92 -1.96
CA GLY A 45 -26.23 -10.02 -1.04
C GLY A 45 -24.75 -10.35 -0.80
N SER A 46 -23.82 -9.52 -1.29
CA SER A 46 -22.39 -9.75 -1.11
C SER A 46 -21.87 -9.35 0.27
N ILE A 47 -22.60 -8.51 1.01
CA ILE A 47 -22.24 -8.01 2.34
C ILE A 47 -23.34 -8.41 3.32
N PRO A 48 -23.37 -9.64 3.84
CA PRO A 48 -24.44 -10.10 4.74
C PRO A 48 -24.32 -9.48 6.13
N GLY A 49 -25.43 -9.01 6.69
CA GLY A 49 -25.55 -8.50 8.05
C GLY A 49 -25.01 -7.10 8.28
N GLU A 50 -24.39 -6.45 7.29
CA GLU A 50 -23.77 -5.15 7.40
C GLU A 50 -24.12 -4.22 6.25
N ALA A 51 -23.96 -2.90 6.45
CA ALA A 51 -24.11 -1.89 5.42
C ALA A 51 -23.10 -0.75 5.58
N GLN A 52 -22.80 -0.11 4.45
CA GLN A 52 -21.91 1.04 4.32
C GLN A 52 -22.77 2.28 4.03
N TYR A 53 -22.48 3.39 4.69
CA TYR A 53 -23.23 4.64 4.57
C TYR A 53 -22.33 5.77 4.08
N TYR A 54 -22.66 6.38 2.94
CA TYR A 54 -21.83 7.40 2.30
C TYR A 54 -22.59 8.69 2.04
N LEU A 55 -21.92 9.83 2.24
CA LEU A 55 -22.25 11.12 1.64
C LEU A 55 -21.12 11.55 0.72
N TYR A 56 -21.45 11.85 -0.50
CA TYR A 56 -20.57 12.49 -1.46
C TYR A 56 -21.01 13.95 -1.69
N GLN A 57 -20.08 14.86 -1.56
CA GLN A 57 -20.24 16.29 -1.78
C GLN A 57 -19.40 16.70 -2.97
N ASN A 58 -20.02 17.19 -4.06
CA ASN A 58 -19.35 17.67 -5.27
C ASN A 58 -18.72 19.06 -5.07
N VAL A 59 -18.04 19.24 -3.97
CA VAL A 59 -17.32 20.46 -3.59
C VAL A 59 -16.03 20.06 -2.89
N GLY A 60 -14.93 20.66 -3.32
CA GLY A 60 -13.62 20.56 -2.71
C GLY A 60 -12.88 21.89 -2.81
N ALA A 61 -11.60 21.87 -2.48
CA ALA A 61 -10.79 23.09 -2.35
C ALA A 61 -10.71 23.95 -3.62
N VAL A 62 -10.86 23.37 -4.82
CA VAL A 62 -10.82 24.14 -6.09
C VAL A 62 -11.92 25.18 -6.20
N LEU A 63 -13.02 25.01 -5.47
CA LEU A 63 -14.16 25.94 -5.47
C LEU A 63 -14.02 27.06 -4.44
N GLU A 64 -13.07 26.98 -3.53
CA GLU A 64 -12.79 28.01 -2.53
C GLU A 64 -12.29 29.30 -3.18
N GLU A 65 -12.75 30.45 -2.73
CA GLU A 65 -12.16 31.73 -3.09
C GLU A 65 -10.81 31.91 -2.34
N SER A 66 -10.02 32.91 -2.70
CA SER A 66 -8.68 33.10 -2.11
C SER A 66 -8.71 33.35 -0.60
N ASN A 67 -9.81 33.91 -0.10
CA ASN A 67 -10.04 34.10 1.34
C ASN A 67 -10.78 32.93 2.00
N GLU A 68 -11.16 31.88 1.25
CA GLU A 68 -11.87 30.70 1.74
C GLU A 68 -10.95 29.46 1.84
N THR A 69 -9.65 29.58 1.51
CA THR A 69 -8.72 28.44 1.43
C THR A 69 -8.65 27.64 2.73
N GLY A 70 -8.97 26.34 2.67
CA GLY A 70 -9.02 25.44 3.81
C GLY A 70 -10.39 25.30 4.48
N LEU A 71 -11.42 26.05 4.06
CA LEU A 71 -12.76 25.97 4.67
C LEU A 71 -13.46 24.65 4.36
N ALA A 72 -13.26 24.07 3.18
CA ALA A 72 -13.85 22.76 2.84
C ALA A 72 -13.36 21.66 3.78
N HIS A 73 -12.06 21.61 4.02
CA HIS A 73 -11.43 20.66 4.94
C HIS A 73 -11.82 20.92 6.39
N PHE A 74 -11.83 22.16 6.82
CA PHE A 74 -12.25 22.48 8.18
C PHE A 74 -13.72 22.10 8.46
N LEU A 75 -14.59 22.23 7.46
CA LEU A 75 -15.98 21.74 7.58
C LEU A 75 -16.07 20.22 7.66
N GLU A 76 -15.16 19.51 7.02
CA GLU A 76 -15.07 18.05 7.14
C GLU A 76 -14.85 17.65 8.62
N HIS A 77 -13.92 18.30 9.33
CA HIS A 77 -13.70 18.08 10.77
C HIS A 77 -14.95 18.41 11.59
N LEU A 78 -15.58 19.54 11.32
CA LEU A 78 -16.78 19.97 12.03
C LEU A 78 -17.99 19.04 11.83
N ALA A 79 -17.99 18.24 10.77
CA ALA A 79 -19.06 17.28 10.50
C ALA A 79 -19.17 16.18 11.57
N PHE A 80 -18.09 15.90 12.30
CA PHE A 80 -18.08 14.93 13.40
C PHE A 80 -18.45 15.54 14.77
N ASN A 81 -18.57 16.86 14.84
CA ASN A 81 -18.98 17.57 16.04
C ASN A 81 -20.52 17.64 16.16
N ALA A 82 -21.02 18.64 16.91
CA ALA A 82 -22.44 18.78 17.17
C ALA A 82 -23.25 19.07 15.90
N THR A 83 -24.28 18.25 15.69
CA THR A 83 -25.23 18.43 14.60
C THR A 83 -26.65 18.60 15.15
N LYS A 84 -27.62 18.76 14.24
CA LYS A 84 -29.02 18.95 14.63
C LYS A 84 -29.59 17.77 15.39
N SER A 85 -29.36 16.56 14.91
CA SER A 85 -29.89 15.32 15.52
C SER A 85 -28.93 14.74 16.58
N PHE A 86 -27.64 15.10 16.53
CA PHE A 86 -26.59 14.62 17.43
C PHE A 86 -25.95 15.78 18.19
N PRO A 87 -26.61 16.30 19.23
CA PRO A 87 -26.12 17.48 19.96
C PRO A 87 -24.83 17.25 20.75
N LYS A 88 -24.49 15.99 21.08
CA LYS A 88 -23.23 15.61 21.71
C LYS A 88 -22.08 15.37 20.71
N GLY A 89 -22.39 15.43 19.40
CA GLY A 89 -21.46 15.16 18.31
C GLY A 89 -21.64 13.76 17.69
N ILE A 90 -21.35 13.70 16.41
CA ILE A 90 -21.36 12.44 15.62
C ILE A 90 -20.29 11.47 16.16
N MET A 91 -19.10 11.97 16.51
CA MET A 91 -18.02 11.14 17.05
C MET A 91 -18.46 10.38 18.31
N SER A 92 -19.19 11.06 19.23
CA SER A 92 -19.75 10.40 20.43
C SER A 92 -20.76 9.33 20.07
N PHE A 93 -21.62 9.61 19.07
CA PHE A 93 -22.61 8.64 18.60
C PHE A 93 -21.96 7.40 18.00
N LEU A 94 -20.92 7.55 17.17
CA LEU A 94 -20.20 6.43 16.55
C LEU A 94 -19.58 5.54 17.63
N ARG A 95 -18.92 6.12 18.62
CA ARG A 95 -18.32 5.39 19.74
C ARG A 95 -19.35 4.68 20.64
N GLU A 96 -20.44 5.37 20.99
CA GLU A 96 -21.53 4.79 21.79
C GLU A 96 -22.16 3.57 21.14
N ASN A 97 -22.01 3.41 19.81
CA ASN A 97 -22.53 2.28 19.03
C ASN A 97 -21.42 1.35 18.48
N ASN A 98 -20.18 1.48 18.95
CA ASN A 98 -19.01 0.68 18.51
C ASN A 98 -18.72 0.76 17.00
N LEU A 99 -19.00 1.88 16.37
CA LEU A 99 -18.72 2.13 14.97
C LEU A 99 -17.36 2.83 14.85
N HIS A 100 -16.31 2.06 14.64
CA HIS A 100 -14.93 2.56 14.61
C HIS A 100 -14.39 2.70 13.18
N ASP A 101 -15.03 2.06 12.21
CA ASP A 101 -14.63 2.10 10.81
C ASP A 101 -15.40 3.21 10.08
N PHE A 102 -14.82 4.39 10.10
CA PHE A 102 -15.34 5.57 9.43
C PHE A 102 -14.22 6.39 8.82
N GLU A 103 -14.53 7.08 7.75
CA GLU A 103 -13.58 7.97 7.07
C GLU A 103 -14.25 9.26 6.62
N ALA A 104 -13.46 10.32 6.54
CA ALA A 104 -13.79 11.51 5.79
C ALA A 104 -12.57 11.96 4.99
N TYR A 105 -12.83 12.59 3.86
CA TYR A 105 -11.80 13.02 2.94
C TYR A 105 -12.23 14.26 2.20
N THR A 106 -11.40 15.28 2.21
CA THR A 106 -11.53 16.47 1.37
C THR A 106 -10.40 16.49 0.34
N GLY A 107 -10.77 16.56 -0.93
CA GLY A 107 -9.86 16.72 -2.04
C GLY A 107 -9.99 18.06 -2.73
N LEU A 108 -9.32 18.19 -3.87
CA LEU A 108 -9.47 19.40 -4.71
C LEU A 108 -10.87 19.51 -5.30
N ASP A 109 -11.50 18.42 -5.68
CA ASP A 109 -12.78 18.40 -6.39
C ASP A 109 -14.00 18.04 -5.56
N GLU A 110 -13.81 17.37 -4.41
CA GLU A 110 -14.90 16.72 -3.67
C GLU A 110 -14.59 16.55 -2.19
N THR A 111 -15.66 16.32 -1.39
CA THR A 111 -15.57 15.86 -0.01
C THR A 111 -16.42 14.59 0.14
N LYS A 112 -15.91 13.57 0.79
CA LYS A 112 -16.59 12.30 1.06
C LYS A 112 -16.64 12.04 2.56
N TYR A 113 -17.73 11.46 3.01
CA TYR A 113 -17.91 10.95 4.37
C TYR A 113 -18.43 9.52 4.27
N ALA A 114 -17.91 8.64 5.10
CA ALA A 114 -18.33 7.25 5.13
C ALA A 114 -18.33 6.68 6.55
N VAL A 115 -19.23 5.73 6.79
CA VAL A 115 -19.18 4.81 7.93
C VAL A 115 -19.38 3.41 7.37
N HIS A 116 -18.44 2.53 7.69
CA HIS A 116 -18.36 1.17 7.18
C HIS A 116 -18.84 0.15 8.22
N ASN A 117 -19.16 -1.03 7.77
CA ASN A 117 -19.43 -2.23 8.59
C ASN A 117 -20.49 -1.99 9.67
N VAL A 118 -21.56 -1.24 9.32
CA VAL A 118 -22.66 -0.95 10.24
C VAL A 118 -23.60 -2.15 10.32
N PRO A 119 -23.84 -2.77 11.50
CA PRO A 119 -24.75 -3.88 11.66
C PRO A 119 -26.18 -3.51 11.24
N THR A 120 -26.82 -4.35 10.42
CA THR A 120 -28.17 -4.10 9.87
C THR A 120 -29.30 -4.74 10.68
N ASN A 121 -28.97 -5.52 11.69
CA ASN A 121 -29.94 -6.19 12.58
C ASN A 121 -30.65 -5.25 13.58
N ASP A 122 -30.20 -4.02 13.77
CA ASP A 122 -30.85 -2.98 14.59
C ASP A 122 -31.47 -1.88 13.71
N PRO A 123 -32.82 -1.91 13.50
CA PRO A 123 -33.52 -0.89 12.73
C PRO A 123 -33.39 0.53 13.29
N LYS A 124 -33.17 0.66 14.62
CA LYS A 124 -33.01 1.99 15.25
C LYS A 124 -31.66 2.57 14.95
N LEU A 125 -30.63 1.74 14.93
CA LEU A 125 -29.27 2.15 14.51
C LEU A 125 -29.31 2.59 13.05
N ASN A 126 -29.92 1.80 12.16
CA ASN A 126 -30.03 2.14 10.73
C ASN A 126 -30.79 3.44 10.49
N GLU A 127 -31.88 3.73 11.25
CA GLU A 127 -32.55 5.04 11.17
C GLU A 127 -31.64 6.19 11.65
N LYS A 128 -30.85 5.98 12.71
CA LYS A 128 -29.87 6.98 13.18
C LYS A 128 -28.76 7.20 12.17
N MET A 129 -28.29 6.18 11.44
CA MET A 129 -27.33 6.34 10.35
C MET A 129 -27.88 7.22 9.24
N LEU A 130 -29.14 7.04 8.84
CA LEU A 130 -29.78 7.91 7.86
C LEU A 130 -29.94 9.35 8.39
N LEU A 131 -30.22 9.54 9.69
CA LEU A 131 -30.25 10.87 10.31
C LEU A 131 -28.86 11.51 10.33
N MET A 132 -27.81 10.73 10.55
CA MET A 132 -26.43 11.19 10.48
C MET A 132 -26.08 11.69 9.08
N LEU A 133 -26.36 10.89 8.03
CA LEU A 133 -26.19 11.33 6.64
C LEU A 133 -26.98 12.63 6.34
N LYS A 134 -28.22 12.71 6.84
CA LYS A 134 -29.03 13.92 6.68
C LYS A 134 -28.40 15.14 7.34
N ASP A 135 -27.85 14.98 8.54
CA ASP A 135 -27.21 16.06 9.27
C ASP A 135 -25.87 16.48 8.62
N TRP A 136 -25.14 15.54 8.06
CA TRP A 136 -23.99 15.87 7.20
C TRP A 136 -24.43 16.68 5.98
N CYS A 137 -25.54 16.31 5.33
CA CYS A 137 -26.05 17.10 4.20
C CYS A 137 -26.41 18.54 4.57
N HIS A 138 -27.09 18.75 5.69
CA HIS A 138 -27.62 20.09 6.06
C HIS A 138 -27.96 20.22 7.55
N GLY A 139 -27.17 19.71 8.46
CA GLY A 139 -27.44 19.74 9.90
C GLY A 139 -26.25 20.11 10.80
N ILE A 140 -25.08 20.39 10.24
CA ILE A 140 -23.87 20.75 11.00
C ILE A 140 -24.09 22.10 11.70
N LYS A 141 -23.87 22.15 13.02
CA LYS A 141 -24.19 23.35 13.81
C LYS A 141 -23.16 24.44 13.70
N ILE A 142 -21.91 24.15 13.48
CA ILE A 142 -20.79 25.10 13.40
C ILE A 142 -20.83 26.07 14.59
N LEU A 143 -20.73 25.54 15.81
CA LEU A 143 -20.71 26.32 17.03
C LEU A 143 -19.33 26.99 17.19
N PRO A 144 -19.23 28.22 17.68
CA PRO A 144 -17.94 28.87 17.90
C PRO A 144 -16.99 28.07 18.75
N GLN A 145 -17.48 27.40 19.78
CA GLN A 145 -16.67 26.50 20.64
C GLN A 145 -16.12 25.28 19.89
N ASP A 146 -16.90 24.70 18.96
CA ASP A 146 -16.44 23.56 18.17
C ASP A 146 -15.39 24.02 17.16
N VAL A 147 -15.54 25.22 16.59
CA VAL A 147 -14.54 25.81 15.69
C VAL A 147 -13.22 26.04 16.42
N GLU A 148 -13.24 26.56 17.65
CA GLU A 148 -12.01 26.77 18.41
C GLU A 148 -11.37 25.43 18.83
N LYS A 149 -12.18 24.43 19.16
CA LYS A 149 -11.73 23.08 19.45
C LYS A 149 -11.02 22.48 18.24
N GLU A 150 -11.68 22.47 17.07
CA GLU A 150 -11.14 21.88 15.85
C GLU A 150 -9.94 22.65 15.29
N ARG A 151 -9.84 23.95 15.55
CA ARG A 151 -8.70 24.77 15.14
C ARG A 151 -7.38 24.21 15.63
N GLY A 152 -7.33 23.77 16.90
CA GLY A 152 -6.15 23.10 17.47
C GLY A 152 -5.78 21.83 16.71
N ILE A 153 -6.76 20.96 16.46
CA ILE A 153 -6.59 19.69 15.77
C ILE A 153 -6.11 19.90 14.31
N VAL A 154 -6.75 20.81 13.57
CA VAL A 154 -6.37 21.12 12.18
C VAL A 154 -4.98 21.78 12.10
N LEU A 155 -4.59 22.58 13.11
CA LEU A 155 -3.23 23.13 13.18
C LEU A 155 -2.19 22.04 13.44
N GLU A 156 -2.48 21.06 14.30
CA GLU A 156 -1.58 19.92 14.50
C GLU A 156 -1.48 19.05 13.22
N GLU A 157 -2.58 18.81 12.55
CA GLU A 157 -2.56 18.13 11.24
C GLU A 157 -1.75 18.93 10.20
N TRP A 158 -1.92 20.24 10.17
CA TRP A 158 -1.16 21.12 9.29
C TRP A 158 0.34 21.01 9.54
N ARG A 159 0.77 20.93 10.82
CA ARG A 159 2.16 20.74 11.21
C ARG A 159 2.63 19.34 10.83
N HIS A 160 1.84 18.30 11.13
CA HIS A 160 2.19 16.92 10.80
C HIS A 160 2.37 16.71 9.28
N ARG A 161 1.57 17.39 8.47
CA ARG A 161 1.71 17.37 7.01
C ARG A 161 2.79 18.33 6.50
N ALA A 162 3.34 19.21 7.32
CA ALA A 162 4.46 20.05 6.95
C ALA A 162 5.70 19.16 6.76
N GLY A 163 6.31 19.19 5.58
CA GLY A 163 7.48 18.37 5.28
C GLY A 163 7.83 18.44 3.80
N LEU A 164 8.86 17.72 3.40
CA LEU A 164 9.36 17.70 2.03
C LEU A 164 8.26 17.49 0.99
N GLN A 165 7.39 16.50 1.22
CA GLN A 165 6.33 16.14 0.25
C GLN A 165 5.35 17.28 0.00
N ARG A 166 4.98 18.01 1.04
CA ARG A 166 4.09 19.16 0.91
C ARG A 166 4.79 20.31 0.19
N ARG A 167 6.02 20.66 0.62
CA ARG A 167 6.80 21.72 -0.05
C ARG A 167 7.00 21.40 -1.53
N LEU A 168 7.26 20.15 -1.85
CA LEU A 168 7.36 19.66 -3.21
C LEU A 168 6.05 19.91 -3.98
N THR A 169 4.93 19.38 -3.48
CA THR A 169 3.62 19.48 -4.14
C THR A 169 3.23 20.94 -4.38
N ASP A 170 3.36 21.78 -3.35
CA ASP A 170 3.03 23.20 -3.45
C ASP A 170 3.93 23.93 -4.47
N SER A 171 5.22 23.59 -4.54
CA SER A 171 6.18 24.24 -5.44
C SER A 171 5.96 23.87 -6.90
N ILE A 172 5.69 22.60 -7.21
CA ILE A 172 5.52 22.15 -8.60
C ILE A 172 4.10 22.36 -9.13
N ALA A 173 3.13 22.67 -8.26
CA ALA A 173 1.71 22.83 -8.64
C ALA A 173 1.50 23.81 -9.81
N GLY A 174 2.29 24.88 -9.87
CA GLY A 174 2.23 25.88 -10.95
C GLY A 174 2.46 25.25 -12.31
N VAL A 175 3.45 24.40 -12.47
CA VAL A 175 3.78 23.76 -13.75
C VAL A 175 2.92 22.52 -14.01
N VAL A 176 2.58 21.77 -12.98
CA VAL A 176 1.74 20.56 -13.13
C VAL A 176 0.32 20.94 -13.54
N TYR A 177 -0.25 21.96 -12.93
CA TYR A 177 -1.62 22.41 -13.19
C TYR A 177 -1.69 23.65 -14.09
N ASN A 178 -0.62 23.96 -14.83
CA ASN A 178 -0.55 25.13 -15.74
C ASN A 178 -1.13 26.40 -15.14
N HIS A 179 -0.70 26.77 -13.92
CA HIS A 179 -1.13 27.98 -13.21
C HIS A 179 -2.64 28.15 -13.03
N SER A 180 -3.42 27.09 -13.20
CA SER A 180 -4.87 27.09 -12.98
C SER A 180 -5.25 27.25 -11.49
N ARG A 181 -6.55 27.25 -11.20
CA ARG A 181 -7.03 27.25 -9.80
C ARG A 181 -6.50 26.06 -8.99
N TYR A 182 -6.33 24.90 -9.60
CA TYR A 182 -5.74 23.74 -8.94
C TYR A 182 -4.32 24.00 -8.41
N ALA A 183 -3.55 24.83 -9.08
CA ALA A 183 -2.21 25.22 -8.65
C ALA A 183 -2.17 26.12 -7.41
N THR A 184 -3.28 26.81 -7.12
CA THR A 184 -3.35 27.82 -6.06
C THR A 184 -4.23 27.43 -4.88
N ARG A 185 -4.75 26.20 -4.88
CA ARG A 185 -5.63 25.67 -3.83
C ARG A 185 -4.93 24.54 -3.07
N ASN A 186 -4.68 24.80 -1.80
CA ASN A 186 -4.19 23.79 -0.85
C ASN A 186 -5.38 23.34 0.01
N VAL A 187 -5.64 22.05 0.06
CA VAL A 187 -6.83 21.48 0.72
C VAL A 187 -6.91 21.86 2.20
N ILE A 188 -5.80 21.77 2.94
CA ILE A 188 -5.78 22.12 4.37
C ILE A 188 -5.69 23.63 4.62
N GLY A 189 -5.38 24.41 3.58
CA GLY A 189 -5.15 25.84 3.70
C GLY A 189 -3.77 26.22 4.29
N SER A 190 -3.61 27.48 4.62
CA SER A 190 -2.39 27.98 5.28
C SER A 190 -2.59 28.12 6.79
N GLU A 191 -1.50 28.02 7.56
CA GLU A 191 -1.51 28.24 9.01
C GLU A 191 -2.18 29.55 9.39
N ALA A 192 -1.87 30.63 8.66
CA ALA A 192 -2.48 31.96 8.89
C ALA A 192 -4.00 31.92 8.69
N ARG A 193 -4.50 31.23 7.69
CA ARG A 193 -5.93 31.09 7.45
C ARG A 193 -6.62 30.24 8.51
N ILE A 194 -6.02 29.09 8.87
CA ILE A 194 -6.56 28.20 9.92
C ILE A 194 -6.70 28.98 11.23
N LYS A 195 -5.71 29.81 11.58
CA LYS A 195 -5.76 30.67 12.79
C LYS A 195 -6.83 31.77 12.71
N ALA A 196 -7.18 32.24 11.50
CA ALA A 196 -8.07 33.37 11.30
C ALA A 196 -9.55 33.01 11.04
N PHE A 197 -9.87 31.74 10.73
CA PHE A 197 -11.26 31.36 10.42
C PHE A 197 -12.25 31.72 11.53
N THR A 198 -13.41 32.19 11.14
CA THR A 198 -14.51 32.47 12.05
C THR A 198 -15.67 31.50 11.81
N ALA A 199 -16.46 31.23 12.84
CA ALA A 199 -17.68 30.43 12.69
C ALA A 199 -18.64 31.04 11.65
N LYS A 200 -18.62 32.39 11.48
CA LYS A 200 -19.42 33.10 10.49
C LYS A 200 -18.97 32.79 9.06
N GLU A 201 -17.66 32.80 8.79
CA GLU A 201 -17.12 32.46 7.46
C GLU A 201 -17.41 31.00 7.11
N LEU A 202 -17.16 30.07 8.05
CA LEU A 202 -17.48 28.64 7.90
C LEU A 202 -18.98 28.41 7.65
N ARG A 203 -19.86 29.15 8.37
CA ARG A 203 -21.30 29.11 8.15
C ARG A 203 -21.66 29.59 6.75
N ALA A 204 -21.08 30.68 6.29
CA ALA A 204 -21.35 31.23 4.96
C ALA A 204 -20.91 30.28 3.85
N PHE A 205 -19.74 29.65 4.01
CA PHE A 205 -19.24 28.63 3.07
C PHE A 205 -20.12 27.36 3.08
N TYR A 206 -20.52 26.88 4.26
CA TYR A 206 -21.43 25.76 4.40
C TYR A 206 -22.78 26.02 3.71
N GLU A 207 -23.40 27.16 3.95
CA GLU A 207 -24.67 27.54 3.32
C GLU A 207 -24.56 27.75 1.81
N LYS A 208 -23.38 28.16 1.32
CA LYS A 208 -23.10 28.33 -0.09
C LYS A 208 -22.98 26.98 -0.81
N TRP A 209 -22.36 25.97 -0.20
CA TRP A 209 -21.93 24.78 -0.89
C TRP A 209 -22.62 23.48 -0.46
N TYR A 210 -23.06 23.33 0.82
CA TYR A 210 -23.74 22.12 1.28
C TYR A 210 -25.20 22.17 0.92
N ARG A 211 -25.48 21.76 -0.30
CA ARG A 211 -26.82 21.82 -0.92
C ARG A 211 -27.18 20.49 -1.57
N PRO A 212 -28.42 20.04 -1.47
CA PRO A 212 -28.86 18.74 -1.98
C PRO A 212 -28.49 18.47 -3.45
N ASN A 213 -28.55 19.48 -4.32
CA ASN A 213 -28.22 19.34 -5.75
C ASN A 213 -26.73 19.13 -6.05
N LEU A 214 -25.86 19.30 -5.06
CA LEU A 214 -24.41 19.02 -5.14
C LEU A 214 -24.02 17.75 -4.36
N GLN A 215 -25.03 16.98 -3.91
CA GLN A 215 -24.83 15.85 -3.02
C GLN A 215 -25.50 14.59 -3.57
N TYR A 216 -24.88 13.46 -3.29
CA TYR A 216 -25.59 12.21 -3.27
C TYR A 216 -25.28 11.44 -1.99
N ILE A 217 -26.25 10.60 -1.56
CA ILE A 217 -26.05 9.60 -0.52
C ILE A 217 -26.05 8.22 -1.14
N ALA A 218 -25.25 7.30 -0.58
CA ALA A 218 -25.26 5.90 -0.94
C ALA A 218 -25.35 5.03 0.30
N ILE A 219 -26.16 3.99 0.24
CA ILE A 219 -26.27 2.92 1.22
C ILE A 219 -26.00 1.61 0.48
N ILE A 220 -24.94 0.88 0.88
CA ILE A 220 -24.49 -0.33 0.19
C ILE A 220 -24.37 -1.44 1.21
N GLY A 221 -25.07 -2.56 1.00
CA GLY A 221 -25.00 -3.72 1.88
C GLY A 221 -26.37 -4.36 2.16
N ASP A 222 -26.49 -5.11 3.24
CA ASP A 222 -27.65 -5.91 3.59
C ASP A 222 -28.79 -5.06 4.15
N VAL A 223 -29.42 -4.27 3.30
CA VAL A 223 -30.56 -3.42 3.65
C VAL A 223 -31.81 -3.78 2.82
N ASN A 224 -32.98 -3.58 3.41
CA ASN A 224 -34.23 -3.68 2.67
C ASN A 224 -34.37 -2.45 1.76
N LEU A 225 -34.26 -2.67 0.45
CA LEU A 225 -34.22 -1.60 -0.55
C LEU A 225 -35.43 -0.68 -0.51
N ASP A 226 -36.64 -1.24 -0.44
CA ASP A 226 -37.91 -0.49 -0.51
C ASP A 226 -38.20 0.29 0.78
N GLU A 227 -37.91 -0.29 1.93
CA GLU A 227 -38.09 0.39 3.22
C GLU A 227 -37.00 1.48 3.40
N THR A 228 -35.77 1.20 3.03
CA THR A 228 -34.69 2.21 3.06
C THR A 228 -35.00 3.36 2.12
N GLU A 229 -35.47 3.10 0.90
CA GLU A 229 -35.90 4.14 -0.03
C GLU A 229 -37.01 5.00 0.52
N LYS A 230 -38.00 4.39 1.14
CA LYS A 230 -39.10 5.12 1.79
C LYS A 230 -38.60 6.03 2.92
N GLN A 231 -37.67 5.54 3.74
CA GLN A 231 -37.05 6.34 4.80
C GLN A 231 -36.20 7.48 4.23
N VAL A 232 -35.41 7.23 3.18
CA VAL A 232 -34.65 8.27 2.47
C VAL A 232 -35.58 9.36 1.95
N LYS A 233 -36.65 9.00 1.24
CA LYS A 233 -37.63 9.98 0.73
C LYS A 233 -38.27 10.80 1.86
N ARG A 234 -38.65 10.17 2.97
CA ARG A 234 -39.23 10.83 4.16
C ARG A 234 -38.25 11.77 4.83
N LEU A 235 -37.02 11.34 5.08
CA LEU A 235 -36.06 12.11 5.86
C LEU A 235 -35.43 13.23 5.03
N PHE A 236 -34.94 12.92 3.82
CA PHE A 236 -34.19 13.85 2.99
C PHE A 236 -35.07 14.75 2.11
N GLY A 237 -36.32 14.35 1.85
CA GLY A 237 -37.27 15.21 1.13
C GLY A 237 -37.56 16.53 1.83
N SER A 238 -37.32 16.62 3.14
CA SER A 238 -37.49 17.83 3.94
C SER A 238 -36.30 18.80 3.90
N LEU A 239 -35.18 18.43 3.24
CA LEU A 239 -34.04 19.30 3.10
C LEU A 239 -34.39 20.52 2.21
N PRO A 240 -33.88 21.72 2.53
CA PRO A 240 -34.21 22.90 1.78
C PRO A 240 -33.64 22.84 0.35
N SER A 241 -34.48 23.09 -0.63
CA SER A 241 -34.08 23.33 -2.01
C SER A 241 -33.57 24.76 -2.12
N LYS A 242 -32.31 24.96 -2.45
CA LYS A 242 -31.77 26.26 -2.83
C LYS A 242 -31.42 26.23 -4.31
N ALA A 243 -32.13 27.01 -5.10
CA ALA A 243 -31.71 27.30 -6.47
C ALA A 243 -30.38 28.05 -6.41
N ALA A 244 -29.32 27.44 -6.84
CA ALA A 244 -28.04 28.09 -7.00
C ALA A 244 -27.30 27.48 -8.18
N PRO A 245 -26.46 28.22 -8.87
CA PRO A 245 -25.73 27.72 -10.02
C PRO A 245 -24.92 26.48 -9.63
N SER A 246 -24.89 25.51 -10.52
CA SER A 246 -23.87 24.46 -10.48
C SER A 246 -22.49 25.10 -10.45
N PRO A 247 -21.49 24.47 -9.81
CA PRO A 247 -20.12 24.97 -9.86
C PRO A 247 -19.75 25.28 -11.29
N ASN A 248 -19.22 26.49 -11.53
CA ASN A 248 -18.84 26.91 -12.86
C ASN A 248 -17.74 25.95 -13.38
N THR A 249 -17.94 25.40 -14.57
CA THR A 249 -16.97 24.50 -15.22
C THR A 249 -15.60 25.18 -15.36
N ALA A 250 -15.57 26.49 -15.62
CA ALA A 250 -14.34 27.28 -15.70
C ALA A 250 -13.48 27.22 -14.43
N GLN A 251 -14.06 27.00 -13.25
CA GLN A 251 -13.30 26.86 -12.00
C GLN A 251 -12.49 25.55 -11.95
N ARG A 252 -12.85 24.55 -12.78
CA ARG A 252 -12.20 23.23 -12.87
C ARG A 252 -11.46 23.03 -14.19
N THR A 253 -11.29 24.06 -15.00
CA THR A 253 -10.55 23.98 -16.25
C THR A 253 -9.06 24.21 -16.02
N ILE A 254 -8.25 23.41 -16.68
CA ILE A 254 -6.81 23.62 -16.82
C ILE A 254 -6.55 23.87 -18.31
N GLU A 255 -6.17 25.09 -18.64
CA GLU A 255 -5.89 25.45 -20.02
C GLU A 255 -4.70 24.67 -20.58
N ASP A 256 -4.70 24.44 -21.88
CA ASP A 256 -3.60 23.79 -22.57
C ASP A 256 -2.37 24.71 -22.67
N ASN A 257 -1.18 24.11 -22.58
CA ASN A 257 0.08 24.79 -22.88
C ASN A 257 0.76 24.16 -24.11
N SER A 258 1.05 25.00 -25.10
CA SER A 258 1.76 24.56 -26.33
C SER A 258 3.29 24.54 -26.16
N ARG A 259 3.81 25.20 -25.14
CA ARG A 259 5.23 25.22 -24.79
C ARG A 259 5.42 24.50 -23.47
N PRO A 260 6.45 23.64 -23.33
CA PRO A 260 6.76 22.99 -22.08
C PRO A 260 6.98 24.00 -20.94
N LEU A 261 6.52 23.63 -19.73
CA LEU A 261 6.78 24.37 -18.50
C LEU A 261 7.96 23.74 -17.77
N PHE A 262 8.70 24.54 -17.00
CA PHE A 262 9.86 24.08 -16.25
C PHE A 262 9.85 24.55 -14.81
N TYR A 263 10.25 23.67 -13.90
CA TYR A 263 10.53 24.02 -12.53
C TYR A 263 11.71 23.23 -11.98
N SER A 264 12.58 23.90 -11.23
CA SER A 264 13.67 23.22 -10.49
C SER A 264 13.36 23.30 -9.01
N PHE A 265 13.04 22.15 -8.42
CA PHE A 265 12.80 22.04 -6.98
C PHE A 265 14.09 21.69 -6.27
N VAL A 266 14.53 22.58 -5.37
CA VAL A 266 15.73 22.40 -4.54
C VAL A 266 15.31 22.40 -3.08
N ASP A 267 15.56 21.29 -2.39
CA ASP A 267 15.25 21.16 -0.97
C ASP A 267 16.29 20.29 -0.26
N LYS A 268 16.78 20.78 0.88
CA LYS A 268 17.83 20.13 1.67
C LYS A 268 17.48 18.73 2.19
N GLU A 269 16.18 18.38 2.23
CA GLU A 269 15.69 17.06 2.63
C GLU A 269 15.51 16.11 1.44
N ASN A 270 15.69 16.58 0.20
CA ASN A 270 15.60 15.71 -0.96
C ASN A 270 16.72 14.66 -0.93
N LYS A 271 16.36 13.38 -1.10
CA LYS A 271 17.29 12.25 -0.90
C LYS A 271 18.13 11.95 -2.13
N GLU A 272 17.54 12.06 -3.30
CA GLU A 272 18.19 11.72 -4.57
C GLU A 272 17.85 12.78 -5.61
N ALA A 273 18.88 13.22 -6.35
CA ALA A 273 18.64 14.09 -7.49
C ALA A 273 17.88 13.32 -8.57
N SER A 274 16.76 13.86 -9.03
CA SER A 274 15.89 13.19 -10.01
C SER A 274 15.22 14.21 -10.93
N PHE A 275 14.60 13.71 -12.00
CA PHE A 275 13.74 14.55 -12.84
C PHE A 275 12.47 13.81 -13.26
N GLY A 276 11.43 14.59 -13.55
CA GLY A 276 10.17 14.13 -14.08
C GLY A 276 9.77 14.89 -15.34
N ILE A 277 9.26 14.17 -16.32
CA ILE A 277 8.62 14.71 -17.53
C ILE A 277 7.15 14.36 -17.42
N TYR A 278 6.32 15.36 -17.26
CA TYR A 278 4.88 15.20 -17.04
C TYR A 278 4.11 15.73 -18.24
N GLN A 279 3.13 14.97 -18.67
CA GLN A 279 2.26 15.36 -19.78
C GLN A 279 0.80 15.22 -19.36
N ARG A 280 0.06 16.33 -19.38
CA ARG A 280 -1.38 16.32 -19.08
C ARG A 280 -2.19 15.89 -20.30
N LYS A 281 -3.25 15.13 -20.03
CA LYS A 281 -4.26 14.72 -20.99
C LYS A 281 -5.66 14.82 -20.41
N GLU A 282 -6.62 15.28 -21.20
CA GLU A 282 -8.02 15.31 -20.81
C GLU A 282 -8.75 14.06 -21.31
N MET A 283 -9.54 13.43 -20.46
CA MET A 283 -10.58 12.47 -20.80
C MET A 283 -11.87 12.90 -20.13
N LYS A 284 -12.78 13.44 -20.91
CA LYS A 284 -14.06 13.93 -20.38
C LYS A 284 -14.89 12.76 -19.86
N GLY A 285 -15.40 12.88 -18.63
CA GLY A 285 -16.30 11.85 -18.06
C GLY A 285 -17.61 11.69 -18.87
N SER A 286 -18.01 12.72 -19.61
CA SER A 286 -19.14 12.70 -20.55
C SER A 286 -18.80 12.14 -21.94
N ALA A 287 -17.56 11.65 -22.17
CA ALA A 287 -17.20 10.99 -23.42
C ALA A 287 -18.07 9.76 -23.68
N PRO A 288 -18.25 9.32 -24.92
CA PRO A 288 -18.95 8.08 -25.25
C PRO A 288 -18.44 6.90 -24.41
N GLU A 289 -19.32 5.96 -24.09
CA GLU A 289 -18.97 4.81 -23.24
C GLU A 289 -17.83 4.01 -23.85
N GLU A 290 -17.86 3.77 -25.17
CA GLU A 290 -16.81 3.04 -25.89
C GLU A 290 -15.43 3.72 -25.72
N ASP A 291 -15.35 5.03 -25.84
CA ASP A 291 -14.08 5.77 -25.68
C ASP A 291 -13.55 5.64 -24.25
N ARG A 292 -14.44 5.67 -23.25
CA ARG A 292 -14.05 5.48 -21.83
C ARG A 292 -13.58 4.06 -21.55
N LEU A 293 -14.25 3.04 -22.12
CA LEU A 293 -13.83 1.64 -21.97
C LEU A 293 -12.48 1.41 -22.65
N ARG A 294 -12.29 1.89 -23.87
CA ARG A 294 -11.01 1.83 -24.58
C ARG A 294 -9.90 2.53 -23.79
N PHE A 295 -10.18 3.74 -23.30
CA PHE A 295 -9.22 4.49 -22.49
C PHE A 295 -8.82 3.72 -21.21
N PHE A 296 -9.78 3.12 -20.53
CA PHE A 296 -9.53 2.29 -19.35
C PHE A 296 -8.64 1.10 -19.70
N LEU A 297 -8.98 0.33 -20.72
CA LEU A 297 -8.22 -0.85 -21.15
C LEU A 297 -6.81 -0.48 -21.61
N PHE A 298 -6.68 0.57 -22.40
CA PHE A 298 -5.38 1.07 -22.87
C PHE A 298 -4.52 1.59 -21.71
N THR A 299 -5.11 2.24 -20.72
CA THR A 299 -4.39 2.69 -19.51
C THR A 299 -3.81 1.50 -18.75
N GLN A 300 -4.59 0.42 -18.57
CA GLN A 300 -4.10 -0.80 -17.92
C GLN A 300 -2.94 -1.42 -18.71
N MET A 301 -3.11 -1.60 -20.02
CA MET A 301 -2.06 -2.14 -20.89
C MET A 301 -0.81 -1.26 -20.92
N PHE A 302 -0.97 0.06 -21.04
CA PHE A 302 0.13 1.01 -21.04
C PHE A 302 0.96 0.90 -19.76
N ASN A 303 0.32 0.92 -18.61
CA ASN A 303 1.00 0.84 -17.31
C ASN A 303 1.71 -0.51 -17.08
N LYS A 304 1.30 -1.54 -17.78
CA LYS A 304 1.96 -2.86 -17.76
C LYS A 304 3.12 -2.94 -18.76
N LEU A 305 2.94 -2.45 -19.96
CA LEU A 305 3.87 -2.66 -21.09
C LEU A 305 4.93 -1.55 -21.21
N ALA A 306 4.55 -0.27 -21.01
CA ALA A 306 5.46 0.84 -21.26
C ALA A 306 6.69 0.86 -20.32
N PRO A 307 6.59 0.58 -19.01
CA PRO A 307 7.76 0.54 -18.12
C PRO A 307 8.82 -0.47 -18.55
N ARG A 308 8.40 -1.54 -19.24
CA ARG A 308 9.32 -2.60 -19.72
C ARG A 308 10.33 -2.09 -20.75
N ARG A 309 10.01 -0.98 -21.45
CA ARG A 309 10.94 -0.35 -22.42
C ARG A 309 12.25 0.09 -21.80
N PHE A 310 12.26 0.50 -20.54
CA PHE A 310 13.50 0.83 -19.82
C PHE A 310 14.43 -0.37 -19.67
N ALA A 311 13.88 -1.56 -19.39
CA ALA A 311 14.67 -2.80 -19.31
C ALA A 311 15.18 -3.31 -20.67
N MET A 312 14.56 -2.88 -21.78
CA MET A 312 14.90 -3.31 -23.14
C MET A 312 15.98 -2.45 -23.81
N ILE A 313 16.50 -1.43 -23.12
CA ILE A 313 17.55 -0.58 -23.71
C ILE A 313 18.78 -1.44 -24.00
N LYS A 314 19.28 -1.35 -25.26
CA LYS A 314 20.54 -1.99 -25.66
C LYS A 314 21.70 -1.48 -24.79
N ASN A 315 22.52 -2.38 -24.29
CA ASN A 315 23.64 -2.13 -23.40
C ASN A 315 23.18 -1.67 -22.00
N ALA A 316 22.45 -2.54 -21.28
CA ALA A 316 22.09 -2.33 -19.88
C ALA A 316 23.27 -1.90 -18.98
N ASP A 317 24.51 -2.27 -19.34
CA ASP A 317 25.73 -1.83 -18.66
C ASP A 317 26.02 -0.31 -18.81
N LYS A 318 25.39 0.34 -19.78
CA LYS A 318 25.49 1.78 -20.01
C LYS A 318 24.27 2.58 -19.57
N GLU A 319 23.40 2.00 -18.77
CA GLU A 319 22.29 2.74 -18.17
C GLU A 319 22.83 3.98 -17.42
N ALA A 320 22.26 5.14 -17.72
CA ALA A 320 22.65 6.40 -17.10
C ALA A 320 21.80 6.71 -15.85
N TYR A 321 20.84 5.88 -15.48
CA TYR A 321 19.95 6.07 -14.36
C TYR A 321 19.99 4.86 -13.39
N ILE A 322 19.73 5.16 -12.14
CA ILE A 322 19.56 4.19 -11.04
C ILE A 322 18.17 3.55 -11.14
N ALA A 323 17.18 4.39 -11.43
CA ALA A 323 15.79 4.00 -11.63
C ALA A 323 15.17 4.89 -12.71
N ALA A 324 14.28 4.32 -13.50
CA ALA A 324 13.40 5.06 -14.41
C ALA A 324 12.08 4.33 -14.55
N GLN A 325 11.01 5.10 -14.71
CA GLN A 325 9.66 4.56 -14.85
C GLN A 325 8.80 5.44 -15.75
N VAL A 326 7.72 4.87 -16.24
CA VAL A 326 6.63 5.60 -16.89
C VAL A 326 5.31 5.10 -16.37
N SER A 327 4.37 6.01 -16.17
CA SER A 327 3.01 5.68 -15.74
C SER A 327 1.99 6.65 -16.31
N LEU A 328 0.75 6.20 -16.41
CA LEU A 328 -0.43 7.02 -16.69
C LEU A 328 -1.40 6.89 -15.52
N SER A 329 -1.73 8.00 -14.90
CA SER A 329 -2.62 8.05 -13.72
C SER A 329 -3.58 9.24 -13.79
N GLY A 330 -4.64 9.20 -12.97
CA GLY A 330 -5.50 10.35 -12.75
C GLY A 330 -4.75 11.48 -12.03
N LEU A 331 -4.97 12.72 -12.45
CA LEU A 331 -4.38 13.91 -11.85
C LEU A 331 -5.42 14.67 -11.01
N VAL A 332 -6.43 15.17 -11.64
CA VAL A 332 -7.65 15.77 -11.06
C VAL A 332 -8.83 15.41 -11.95
N ARG A 333 -10.03 15.88 -11.64
CA ARG A 333 -11.24 15.53 -12.39
C ARG A 333 -11.06 15.71 -13.92
N ASN A 334 -11.28 14.64 -14.67
CA ASN A 334 -11.14 14.57 -16.13
C ASN A 334 -9.70 14.78 -16.66
N GLN A 335 -8.72 15.00 -15.80
CA GLN A 335 -7.34 15.18 -16.19
C GLN A 335 -6.52 13.97 -15.77
N TYR A 336 -5.66 13.53 -16.66
CA TYR A 336 -4.72 12.45 -16.49
C TYR A 336 -3.31 12.93 -16.76
N GLN A 337 -2.34 12.24 -16.21
CA GLN A 337 -0.93 12.57 -16.34
C GLN A 337 -0.13 11.35 -16.79
N VAL A 338 0.60 11.48 -17.88
CA VAL A 338 1.71 10.59 -18.18
C VAL A 338 2.93 11.16 -17.48
N ALA A 339 3.58 10.34 -16.67
CA ALA A 339 4.79 10.69 -15.94
C ALA A 339 5.95 9.79 -16.40
N PHE A 340 7.07 10.39 -16.80
CA PHE A 340 8.34 9.72 -16.98
C PHE A 340 9.27 10.25 -15.90
N ASP A 341 9.63 9.41 -14.93
CA ASP A 341 10.51 9.78 -13.82
C ASP A 341 11.83 9.04 -13.93
N ALA A 342 12.93 9.70 -13.57
CA ALA A 342 14.22 9.07 -13.52
C ALA A 342 15.13 9.63 -12.42
N VAL A 343 15.92 8.74 -11.82
CA VAL A 343 16.99 9.04 -10.89
C VAL A 343 18.31 8.75 -11.60
N PRO A 344 19.05 9.75 -12.10
CA PRO A 344 20.30 9.54 -12.82
C PRO A 344 21.42 9.12 -11.88
N TYR A 345 22.43 8.42 -12.41
CA TYR A 345 23.71 8.28 -11.71
C TYR A 345 24.41 9.64 -11.62
N ALA A 346 25.27 9.78 -10.61
CA ALA A 346 26.07 10.99 -10.46
C ALA A 346 26.81 11.35 -11.76
N ASN A 347 26.72 12.61 -12.17
CA ASN A 347 27.30 13.17 -13.40
C ASN A 347 26.76 12.59 -14.72
N LYS A 348 25.59 11.91 -14.70
CA LYS A 348 24.96 11.33 -15.91
C LYS A 348 23.56 11.89 -16.19
N ALA A 349 23.27 13.07 -15.70
CA ALA A 349 21.94 13.66 -15.79
C ALA A 349 21.46 13.83 -17.25
N GLN A 350 22.30 14.38 -18.15
CA GLN A 350 21.95 14.55 -19.57
C GLN A 350 21.82 13.21 -20.27
N GLU A 351 22.72 12.27 -20.04
CA GLU A 351 22.63 10.93 -20.62
C GLU A 351 21.34 10.20 -20.18
N ALA A 352 20.94 10.39 -18.92
CA ALA A 352 19.70 9.82 -18.39
C ALA A 352 18.46 10.46 -19.06
N LEU A 353 18.44 11.78 -19.21
CA LEU A 353 17.38 12.49 -19.94
C LEU A 353 17.27 11.98 -21.39
N ASP A 354 18.40 11.86 -22.08
CA ASP A 354 18.46 11.33 -23.45
C ASP A 354 17.89 9.91 -23.53
N GLN A 355 18.22 9.04 -22.57
CA GLN A 355 17.72 7.66 -22.53
C GLN A 355 16.22 7.61 -22.23
N VAL A 356 15.71 8.41 -21.30
CA VAL A 356 14.28 8.49 -21.01
C VAL A 356 13.50 9.00 -22.23
N MET A 357 14.01 10.03 -22.90
CA MET A 357 13.37 10.55 -24.10
C MET A 357 13.44 9.56 -25.26
N LYS A 358 14.50 8.78 -25.39
CA LYS A 358 14.56 7.66 -26.34
C LYS A 358 13.51 6.60 -26.08
N VAL A 359 13.23 6.25 -24.80
CA VAL A 359 12.12 5.34 -24.47
C VAL A 359 10.78 5.94 -24.89
N ARG A 360 10.56 7.23 -24.61
CA ARG A 360 9.34 7.94 -25.02
C ARG A 360 9.18 7.93 -26.55
N GLY A 361 10.24 8.22 -27.28
CA GLY A 361 10.26 8.17 -28.75
C GLY A 361 10.00 6.76 -29.29
N ALA A 362 10.63 5.73 -28.68
CA ALA A 362 10.39 4.34 -29.07
C ALA A 362 8.95 3.89 -28.85
N LEU A 363 8.28 4.35 -27.81
CA LEU A 363 6.85 4.12 -27.60
C LEU A 363 6.01 4.75 -28.72
N CYS A 364 6.38 5.93 -29.22
CA CYS A 364 5.68 6.58 -30.32
C CYS A 364 5.94 5.89 -31.67
N ASP A 365 7.19 5.59 -31.99
CA ASP A 365 7.60 5.12 -33.34
C ASP A 365 7.38 3.62 -33.54
N VAL A 366 7.81 2.83 -32.57
CA VAL A 366 7.77 1.36 -32.62
C VAL A 366 6.47 0.84 -32.00
N GLY A 367 6.01 1.47 -30.92
CA GLY A 367 4.85 1.03 -30.17
C GLY A 367 5.06 -0.30 -29.46
N PHE A 368 3.97 -1.02 -29.23
CA PHE A 368 3.97 -2.40 -28.74
C PHE A 368 3.93 -3.38 -29.91
N THR A 369 4.60 -4.50 -29.76
CA THR A 369 4.54 -5.59 -30.74
C THR A 369 3.22 -6.35 -30.59
N LYS A 370 2.84 -7.05 -31.66
CA LYS A 370 1.66 -7.92 -31.63
C LYS A 370 1.76 -8.99 -30.52
N GLU A 371 2.95 -9.57 -30.30
CA GLU A 371 3.17 -10.60 -29.28
C GLU A 371 2.97 -10.03 -27.85
N GLU A 372 3.52 -8.85 -27.56
CA GLU A 372 3.33 -8.16 -26.26
C GLU A 372 1.86 -7.85 -26.01
N PHE A 373 1.18 -7.31 -27.03
CA PHE A 373 -0.22 -6.94 -26.95
C PHE A 373 -1.12 -8.16 -26.72
N GLU A 374 -0.97 -9.21 -27.52
CA GLU A 374 -1.80 -10.43 -27.39
C GLU A 374 -1.57 -11.14 -26.07
N THR A 375 -0.36 -11.10 -25.57
CA THR A 375 -0.05 -11.66 -24.24
C THR A 375 -0.77 -10.92 -23.13
N GLU A 376 -0.64 -9.59 -23.09
CA GLU A 376 -1.30 -8.77 -22.08
C GLU A 376 -2.83 -8.84 -22.21
N LYS A 377 -3.34 -8.84 -23.44
CA LYS A 377 -4.77 -9.03 -23.75
C LYS A 377 -5.30 -10.34 -23.17
N ALA A 378 -4.55 -11.44 -23.33
CA ALA A 378 -4.92 -12.74 -22.79
C ALA A 378 -4.91 -12.77 -21.25
N GLU A 379 -3.93 -12.12 -20.62
CA GLU A 379 -3.87 -12.01 -19.15
C GLU A 379 -5.02 -11.16 -18.59
N MET A 380 -5.31 -10.02 -19.20
CA MET A 380 -6.45 -9.18 -18.83
C MET A 380 -7.77 -9.93 -19.00
N TYR A 381 -7.92 -10.67 -20.12
CA TYR A 381 -9.10 -11.50 -20.35
C TYR A 381 -9.28 -12.57 -19.27
N LYS A 382 -8.19 -13.27 -18.91
CA LYS A 382 -8.18 -14.27 -17.83
C LYS A 382 -8.58 -13.66 -16.49
N GLY A 383 -7.95 -12.55 -16.09
CA GLY A 383 -8.27 -11.87 -14.83
C GLY A 383 -9.72 -11.38 -14.75
N MET A 384 -10.26 -10.83 -15.84
CA MET A 384 -11.67 -10.44 -15.90
C MET A 384 -12.62 -11.63 -15.81
N LYS A 385 -12.27 -12.77 -16.40
CA LYS A 385 -13.05 -14.01 -16.29
C LYS A 385 -13.06 -14.56 -14.86
N GLU A 386 -11.92 -14.57 -14.20
CA GLU A 386 -11.80 -14.98 -12.78
C GLU A 386 -12.68 -14.10 -11.88
N VAL A 387 -12.70 -12.77 -12.12
CA VAL A 387 -13.58 -11.85 -11.41
C VAL A 387 -15.06 -12.18 -11.69
N LEU A 388 -15.45 -12.54 -12.92
CA LEU A 388 -16.83 -12.92 -13.25
C LEU A 388 -17.27 -14.22 -12.56
N GLU A 389 -16.34 -15.14 -12.30
CA GLU A 389 -16.61 -16.43 -11.66
C GLU A 389 -16.61 -16.33 -10.14
N ALA A 390 -16.01 -15.28 -9.57
CA ALA A 390 -16.00 -15.05 -8.14
C ALA A 390 -17.40 -14.70 -7.59
N LYS A 391 -17.67 -15.14 -6.37
CA LYS A 391 -18.85 -14.68 -5.61
C LYS A 391 -18.55 -13.32 -5.01
N GLY A 392 -19.50 -12.37 -5.13
CA GLY A 392 -19.31 -11.01 -4.60
C GLY A 392 -18.50 -10.13 -5.56
N LEU A 393 -19.19 -9.53 -6.50
CA LEU A 393 -18.61 -8.91 -7.69
C LEU A 393 -18.29 -7.44 -7.59
N GLY A 394 -18.46 -6.81 -6.46
CA GLY A 394 -18.14 -5.41 -6.31
C GLY A 394 -17.69 -5.08 -4.89
N THR A 395 -16.51 -4.51 -4.74
CA THR A 395 -16.18 -3.82 -3.49
C THR A 395 -17.05 -2.56 -3.38
N PRO A 396 -17.38 -2.09 -2.16
CA PRO A 396 -18.09 -0.83 -1.98
C PRO A 396 -17.49 0.33 -2.76
N ASP A 397 -16.16 0.41 -2.88
CA ASP A 397 -15.48 1.45 -3.64
C ASP A 397 -15.74 1.37 -5.15
N ASN A 398 -15.81 0.18 -5.73
CA ASN A 398 -16.17 0.00 -7.13
C ASN A 398 -17.59 0.47 -7.40
N ILE A 399 -18.52 0.14 -6.50
CA ILE A 399 -19.92 0.56 -6.58
C ILE A 399 -20.04 2.08 -6.40
N MET A 400 -19.30 2.65 -5.46
CA MET A 400 -19.23 4.11 -5.26
C MET A 400 -18.69 4.84 -6.49
N ASN A 401 -17.71 4.27 -7.20
CA ASN A 401 -17.22 4.82 -8.46
C ASN A 401 -18.31 4.87 -9.54
N LEU A 402 -19.14 3.84 -9.65
CA LEU A 402 -20.28 3.83 -10.59
C LEU A 402 -21.29 4.93 -10.24
N PHE A 403 -21.62 5.07 -8.96
CA PHE A 403 -22.53 6.11 -8.49
C PHE A 403 -21.98 7.51 -8.74
N LYS A 404 -20.68 7.71 -8.52
CA LYS A 404 -20.00 8.96 -8.81
C LYS A 404 -20.04 9.31 -10.30
N GLN A 405 -19.78 8.35 -11.19
CA GLN A 405 -19.86 8.56 -12.63
C GLN A 405 -21.28 8.90 -13.07
N ASN A 406 -22.28 8.19 -12.55
CA ASN A 406 -23.68 8.51 -12.81
C ASN A 406 -24.04 9.92 -12.31
N PHE A 407 -23.70 10.25 -11.07
CA PHE A 407 -24.01 11.55 -10.48
C PHE A 407 -23.38 12.73 -11.23
N LEU A 408 -22.13 12.57 -11.69
CA LEU A 408 -21.38 13.65 -12.32
C LEU A 408 -21.68 13.81 -13.82
N TYR A 409 -22.00 12.72 -14.51
CA TYR A 409 -22.03 12.69 -15.97
C TYR A 409 -23.24 12.01 -16.57
N ASP A 410 -24.25 11.67 -15.74
CA ASP A 410 -25.45 10.93 -16.12
C ASP A 410 -25.17 9.59 -16.84
N THR A 411 -24.01 8.96 -16.54
CA THR A 411 -23.65 7.68 -17.11
C THR A 411 -24.60 6.59 -16.59
N PRO A 412 -25.08 5.66 -17.43
CA PRO A 412 -25.91 4.56 -16.95
C PRO A 412 -25.19 3.74 -15.86
N ILE A 413 -25.90 3.43 -14.78
CA ILE A 413 -25.39 2.46 -13.79
C ILE A 413 -25.70 1.08 -14.35
N THR A 414 -24.67 0.31 -14.63
CA THR A 414 -24.75 -1.10 -14.93
C THR A 414 -24.23 -1.89 -13.76
N ASP A 415 -24.79 -3.07 -13.50
CA ASP A 415 -24.21 -3.96 -12.50
C ASP A 415 -22.76 -4.30 -12.86
N PHE A 416 -21.95 -4.57 -11.83
CA PHE A 416 -20.52 -4.78 -12.01
C PHE A 416 -20.20 -5.96 -12.95
N ARG A 417 -21.01 -7.01 -12.93
CA ARG A 417 -20.89 -8.17 -13.81
C ARG A 417 -21.05 -7.76 -15.28
N THR A 418 -22.09 -7.02 -15.59
CA THR A 418 -22.34 -6.46 -16.92
C THR A 418 -21.21 -5.54 -17.37
N GLN A 419 -20.65 -4.75 -16.44
CA GLN A 419 -19.51 -3.88 -16.76
C GLN A 419 -18.25 -4.68 -17.12
N ILE A 420 -17.93 -5.71 -16.34
CA ILE A 420 -16.80 -6.60 -16.66
C ILE A 420 -17.02 -7.31 -18.00
N GLN A 421 -18.26 -7.72 -18.27
CA GLN A 421 -18.57 -8.37 -19.55
C GLN A 421 -18.37 -7.41 -20.74
N ARG A 422 -18.80 -6.15 -20.63
CA ARG A 422 -18.53 -5.12 -21.65
C ARG A 422 -17.03 -4.86 -21.82
N ASN A 423 -16.27 -4.80 -20.71
CA ASN A 423 -14.82 -4.68 -20.79
C ASN A 423 -14.21 -5.86 -21.57
N ILE A 424 -14.68 -7.10 -21.33
CA ILE A 424 -14.24 -8.29 -22.07
C ILE A 424 -14.61 -8.19 -23.56
N GLU A 425 -15.84 -7.81 -23.88
CA GLU A 425 -16.30 -7.64 -25.27
C GLU A 425 -15.43 -6.60 -25.99
N THR A 426 -15.23 -5.42 -25.39
CA THR A 426 -14.35 -4.40 -25.94
C THR A 426 -12.91 -4.91 -26.09
N LEU A 427 -12.37 -5.57 -25.04
CA LEU A 427 -11.01 -6.10 -25.06
C LEU A 427 -10.78 -7.09 -26.20
N VAL A 428 -11.76 -7.97 -26.48
CA VAL A 428 -11.64 -8.99 -27.55
C VAL A 428 -11.53 -8.34 -28.92
N GLU A 429 -12.20 -7.20 -29.15
CA GLU A 429 -12.21 -6.48 -30.43
C GLU A 429 -10.93 -5.65 -30.66
N LEU A 430 -10.16 -5.32 -29.61
CA LEU A 430 -8.97 -4.49 -29.73
C LEU A 430 -7.87 -5.19 -30.54
N GLU A 431 -7.21 -4.41 -31.37
CA GLU A 431 -6.01 -4.76 -32.12
C GLU A 431 -4.79 -3.97 -31.63
N VAL A 432 -3.58 -4.48 -31.88
CA VAL A 432 -2.34 -3.79 -31.46
C VAL A 432 -2.21 -2.38 -32.05
N GLU A 433 -2.75 -2.15 -33.27
CA GLU A 433 -2.71 -0.83 -33.89
C GLU A 433 -3.62 0.19 -33.23
N ASP A 434 -4.69 -0.26 -32.55
CA ASP A 434 -5.58 0.63 -31.78
C ASP A 434 -4.81 1.27 -30.63
N ILE A 435 -4.12 0.46 -29.81
CA ILE A 435 -3.33 0.98 -28.69
C ILE A 435 -2.12 1.77 -29.16
N ASN A 436 -1.47 1.36 -30.25
CA ASN A 436 -0.32 2.09 -30.79
C ASN A 436 -0.74 3.47 -31.35
N THR A 437 -1.91 3.54 -32.01
CA THR A 437 -2.48 4.81 -32.47
C THR A 437 -2.87 5.71 -31.29
N TRP A 438 -3.53 5.16 -30.31
CA TRP A 438 -3.87 5.88 -29.08
C TRP A 438 -2.62 6.39 -28.35
N MET A 439 -1.58 5.58 -28.26
CA MET A 439 -0.32 5.94 -27.58
C MET A 439 0.41 7.07 -28.31
N ARG A 440 0.41 7.10 -29.65
CA ARG A 440 0.93 8.23 -30.44
C ARG A 440 0.18 9.52 -30.13
N SER A 441 -1.14 9.46 -29.96
CA SER A 441 -1.94 10.62 -29.54
C SER A 441 -1.75 11.00 -28.09
N LEU A 442 -1.50 10.01 -27.22
CA LEU A 442 -1.22 10.23 -25.80
C LEU A 442 0.12 10.95 -25.58
N LEU A 443 1.15 10.55 -26.34
CA LEU A 443 2.53 11.05 -26.20
C LEU A 443 2.85 12.15 -27.22
N ASP A 444 1.93 13.03 -27.54
CA ASP A 444 2.19 14.23 -28.34
C ASP A 444 3.10 15.24 -27.58
N THR A 445 3.34 16.44 -28.12
CA THR A 445 4.22 17.45 -27.52
C THR A 445 3.48 18.54 -26.76
N ASN A 446 2.15 18.45 -26.62
CA ASN A 446 1.36 19.41 -25.90
C ASN A 446 1.30 19.09 -24.41
N ASN A 447 1.08 20.10 -23.58
CA ASN A 447 0.88 19.98 -22.14
C ASN A 447 2.05 19.31 -21.37
N LEU A 448 3.27 19.52 -21.86
CA LEU A 448 4.48 19.03 -21.22
C LEU A 448 4.92 19.95 -20.08
N SER A 449 5.42 19.32 -19.02
CA SER A 449 6.15 19.96 -17.94
C SER A 449 7.41 19.17 -17.63
N PHE A 450 8.52 19.85 -17.42
CA PHE A 450 9.79 19.27 -17.03
C PHE A 450 10.15 19.76 -15.64
N VAL A 451 10.38 18.86 -14.70
CA VAL A 451 10.69 19.20 -13.30
C VAL A 451 11.95 18.48 -12.88
N THR A 452 12.86 19.24 -12.26
CA THR A 452 14.07 18.67 -11.63
C THR A 452 13.96 18.76 -10.12
N TYR A 453 14.50 17.77 -9.44
CA TYR A 453 14.51 17.64 -7.99
C TYR A 453 15.94 17.46 -7.51
N SER A 454 16.39 18.26 -6.55
CA SER A 454 17.75 18.15 -6.03
C SER A 454 17.83 18.60 -4.58
N LYS A 455 18.89 18.23 -3.89
CA LYS A 455 19.20 18.67 -2.54
C LYS A 455 19.87 20.04 -2.51
N ARG A 456 20.66 20.33 -3.52
CA ARG A 456 21.45 21.54 -3.68
C ARG A 456 21.33 22.08 -5.09
N GLU A 457 21.53 23.40 -5.23
CA GLU A 457 21.63 24.01 -6.55
C GLU A 457 22.76 23.36 -7.35
N ASN A 458 22.55 23.22 -8.66
CA ASN A 458 23.48 22.63 -9.61
C ASN A 458 23.87 21.15 -9.36
N GLU A 459 23.25 20.47 -8.42
CA GLU A 459 23.43 19.00 -8.23
C GLU A 459 22.92 18.21 -9.44
N LEU A 460 21.82 18.67 -10.04
CA LEU A 460 21.24 18.13 -11.27
C LEU A 460 21.25 19.25 -12.33
N PRO A 461 22.31 19.39 -13.14
CA PRO A 461 22.47 20.53 -14.05
C PRO A 461 21.65 20.35 -15.35
N LEU A 462 20.34 20.11 -15.20
CA LEU A 462 19.38 20.04 -16.27
C LEU A 462 18.53 21.31 -16.31
N THR A 463 18.36 21.85 -17.49
CA THR A 463 17.62 23.08 -17.76
C THR A 463 16.49 22.85 -18.76
N MET A 464 15.63 23.83 -18.94
CA MET A 464 14.68 23.83 -20.04
C MET A 464 15.37 23.71 -21.40
N GLY A 465 16.56 24.34 -21.56
CA GLY A 465 17.34 24.24 -22.80
C GLY A 465 17.74 22.80 -23.12
N ASN A 466 18.30 22.10 -22.15
CA ASN A 466 18.63 20.67 -22.31
C ASN A 466 17.40 19.83 -22.69
N PHE A 467 16.26 20.07 -22.04
CA PHE A 467 15.03 19.35 -22.35
C PHE A 467 14.54 19.62 -23.76
N LEU A 468 14.50 20.89 -24.21
CA LEU A 468 14.04 21.26 -25.54
C LEU A 468 14.98 20.71 -26.63
N GLU A 469 16.30 20.79 -26.44
CA GLU A 469 17.27 20.21 -27.34
C GLU A 469 17.07 18.69 -27.50
N THR A 470 16.90 17.98 -26.37
CA THR A 470 16.64 16.55 -26.40
C THR A 470 15.29 16.24 -27.08
N LEU A 471 14.25 17.04 -26.85
CA LEU A 471 12.94 16.88 -27.47
C LEU A 471 12.99 17.04 -29.00
N GLU A 472 13.78 17.99 -29.50
CA GLU A 472 13.97 18.20 -30.95
C GLU A 472 14.70 17.04 -31.62
N VAL A 473 15.78 16.55 -31.00
CA VAL A 473 16.59 15.44 -31.52
C VAL A 473 15.79 14.12 -31.56
N MET A 474 14.84 13.94 -30.65
CA MET A 474 14.04 12.71 -30.57
C MET A 474 12.91 12.58 -31.59
N ASN A 475 12.68 13.56 -32.43
CA ASN A 475 11.73 13.49 -33.55
C ASN A 475 12.24 12.65 -34.74
N GLY A 476 13.36 11.92 -34.60
CA GLY A 476 13.93 11.06 -35.65
C GLY A 476 13.64 9.57 -35.40
N PRO A 477 13.83 8.73 -36.44
CA PRO A 477 13.57 7.29 -36.35
C PRO A 477 14.50 6.62 -35.32
N LEU A 478 13.93 6.01 -34.29
CA LEU A 478 14.62 5.37 -33.19
C LEU A 478 14.80 3.85 -33.34
N GLY A 479 14.66 3.34 -34.57
CA GLY A 479 14.81 1.91 -34.88
C GLY A 479 16.14 1.34 -34.42
N GLY A 480 16.07 0.20 -33.74
CA GLY A 480 17.25 -0.53 -33.28
C GLY A 480 17.79 -0.14 -31.89
N LEU A 481 17.09 0.75 -31.16
CA LEU A 481 17.50 1.11 -29.79
C LEU A 481 17.21 0.00 -28.78
N LEU A 482 16.13 -0.74 -28.95
CA LEU A 482 15.72 -1.78 -28.02
C LEU A 482 16.41 -3.10 -28.31
N ALA A 483 16.87 -3.78 -27.28
CA ALA A 483 17.38 -5.14 -27.40
C ALA A 483 16.20 -6.11 -27.59
N THR A 484 16.36 -7.09 -28.47
CA THR A 484 15.42 -8.22 -28.54
C THR A 484 15.87 -9.27 -27.53
N PRO A 485 15.08 -9.56 -26.48
CA PRO A 485 15.42 -10.60 -25.50
C PRO A 485 15.51 -11.95 -26.18
N LYS A 486 16.39 -12.82 -25.67
CA LYS A 486 16.44 -14.21 -26.14
C LYS A 486 15.22 -14.95 -25.62
N LYS A 487 14.56 -15.68 -26.51
CA LYS A 487 13.41 -16.51 -26.13
C LYS A 487 13.87 -17.71 -25.32
N ILE A 488 13.38 -17.85 -24.07
CA ILE A 488 13.61 -19.00 -23.21
C ILE A 488 12.46 -19.97 -23.43
N THR A 489 12.71 -21.06 -24.14
CA THR A 489 11.71 -22.12 -24.37
C THR A 489 11.81 -23.22 -23.32
N GLN A 490 13.02 -23.48 -22.82
CA GLN A 490 13.31 -24.43 -21.76
C GLN A 490 14.39 -23.83 -20.87
N PRO A 491 14.08 -23.54 -19.59
CA PRO A 491 15.03 -22.86 -18.72
C PRO A 491 16.29 -23.68 -18.41
N ILE A 492 16.17 -25.00 -18.30
CA ILE A 492 17.29 -25.92 -18.08
C ILE A 492 17.55 -26.74 -19.34
N ASP A 493 18.75 -26.64 -19.91
CA ASP A 493 19.20 -27.38 -21.10
C ASP A 493 20.36 -28.37 -20.80
N PHE A 494 20.53 -28.72 -19.56
CA PHE A 494 21.49 -29.71 -19.10
C PHE A 494 20.80 -30.85 -18.31
N ALA A 495 21.42 -32.02 -18.25
CA ALA A 495 20.84 -33.17 -17.56
C ALA A 495 20.86 -32.97 -16.04
N LEU A 496 19.72 -33.25 -15.40
CA LEU A 496 19.60 -33.32 -13.94
C LEU A 496 19.60 -34.78 -13.52
N THR A 497 20.32 -35.06 -12.43
CA THR A 497 20.26 -36.41 -11.80
C THR A 497 19.17 -36.35 -10.70
N SER A 498 18.00 -36.91 -11.00
CA SER A 498 16.90 -36.95 -10.04
C SER A 498 17.30 -37.68 -8.75
N GLY A 499 16.86 -37.10 -7.62
CA GLY A 499 17.02 -37.76 -6.32
C GLY A 499 16.07 -38.93 -6.13
N LYS A 500 16.06 -39.47 -4.91
CA LYS A 500 15.17 -40.58 -4.50
C LYS A 500 14.53 -40.21 -3.15
N ILE A 501 13.30 -40.65 -2.91
CA ILE A 501 12.71 -40.63 -1.57
C ILE A 501 13.30 -41.80 -0.79
N VAL A 502 13.97 -41.53 0.32
CA VAL A 502 14.59 -42.53 1.20
C VAL A 502 13.72 -42.83 2.42
N ALA A 503 12.82 -41.94 2.79
CA ALA A 503 11.79 -42.16 3.82
C ALA A 503 10.55 -41.33 3.51
N GLU A 504 9.39 -41.90 3.83
CA GLU A 504 8.08 -41.22 3.72
C GLU A 504 7.31 -41.39 5.03
N LYS A 505 6.69 -40.28 5.52
CA LYS A 505 5.86 -40.26 6.72
C LYS A 505 4.53 -39.58 6.41
N GLN A 506 3.44 -40.19 6.86
CA GLN A 506 2.11 -39.59 6.79
C GLN A 506 1.91 -38.69 8.02
N LEU A 507 1.54 -37.43 7.79
CA LEU A 507 1.12 -36.45 8.80
C LEU A 507 -0.40 -36.46 8.87
N LYS A 508 -0.96 -37.25 9.79
CA LYS A 508 -2.39 -37.57 9.77
C LYS A 508 -3.27 -36.36 10.05
N GLU A 509 -2.92 -35.57 11.07
CA GLU A 509 -3.73 -34.40 11.49
C GLU A 509 -3.69 -33.29 10.43
N LEU A 510 -2.55 -33.11 9.80
CA LEU A 510 -2.40 -32.13 8.71
C LEU A 510 -2.90 -32.64 7.35
N ASN A 511 -3.26 -33.92 7.25
CA ASN A 511 -3.52 -34.60 5.98
C ASN A 511 -2.44 -34.26 4.92
N ALA A 512 -1.17 -34.41 5.32
CA ALA A 512 0.01 -34.06 4.55
C ALA A 512 1.03 -35.20 4.56
N LYS A 513 2.07 -35.09 3.75
CA LYS A 513 3.15 -36.03 3.67
C LYS A 513 4.51 -35.39 3.91
N GLU A 514 5.39 -36.12 4.55
CA GLU A 514 6.78 -35.73 4.70
C GLU A 514 7.63 -36.72 3.91
N TRP A 515 8.48 -36.22 3.02
CA TRP A 515 9.45 -36.97 2.25
C TRP A 515 10.88 -36.59 2.66
N LYS A 516 11.70 -37.54 2.97
CA LYS A 516 13.16 -37.36 3.11
C LYS A 516 13.82 -37.77 1.82
N LEU A 517 14.59 -36.89 1.21
CA LEU A 517 15.25 -37.15 -0.08
C LEU A 517 16.67 -37.66 0.13
N SER A 518 17.21 -38.32 -0.91
CA SER A 518 18.57 -38.90 -0.90
C SER A 518 19.68 -37.87 -0.70
N ASN A 519 19.46 -36.61 -1.01
CA ASN A 519 20.38 -35.50 -0.75
C ASN A 519 20.20 -34.88 0.64
N GLY A 520 19.36 -35.47 1.50
CA GLY A 520 19.09 -34.99 2.86
C GLY A 520 17.98 -33.95 2.98
N ALA A 521 17.48 -33.42 1.89
CA ALA A 521 16.39 -32.44 1.91
C ALA A 521 15.11 -33.05 2.52
N ARG A 522 14.39 -32.27 3.30
CA ARG A 522 13.09 -32.58 3.88
C ARG A 522 12.00 -31.87 3.09
N VAL A 523 10.98 -32.59 2.63
CA VAL A 523 9.89 -32.02 1.85
C VAL A 523 8.56 -32.30 2.53
N LEU A 524 7.76 -31.29 2.76
CA LEU A 524 6.40 -31.37 3.28
C LEU A 524 5.43 -31.08 2.12
N TYR A 525 4.56 -32.01 1.85
CA TYR A 525 3.61 -31.93 0.75
C TYR A 525 2.19 -32.02 1.25
N LYS A 526 1.33 -31.08 0.80
CA LYS A 526 -0.11 -31.11 1.03
C LYS A 526 -0.89 -30.89 -0.27
N TYR A 527 -1.72 -31.86 -0.62
CA TYR A 527 -2.69 -31.70 -1.69
C TYR A 527 -3.87 -30.87 -1.20
N LEU A 528 -4.18 -29.79 -1.89
CA LEU A 528 -5.25 -28.85 -1.57
C LEU A 528 -5.99 -28.47 -2.87
N PRO A 529 -7.01 -29.25 -3.30
CA PRO A 529 -7.74 -29.00 -4.55
C PRO A 529 -8.52 -27.69 -4.50
N GLU A 530 -8.85 -27.19 -3.31
CA GLU A 530 -9.50 -25.90 -3.07
C GLU A 530 -8.63 -24.73 -3.52
N ALA A 531 -7.33 -24.93 -3.70
CA ALA A 531 -6.43 -23.93 -4.29
C ALA A 531 -6.67 -23.70 -5.80
N LYS A 532 -7.59 -24.46 -6.42
CA LYS A 532 -8.09 -24.24 -7.79
C LYS A 532 -6.99 -24.00 -8.82
N GLY A 533 -6.07 -24.94 -8.93
CA GLY A 533 -4.95 -24.87 -9.85
C GLY A 533 -3.77 -23.98 -9.39
N ARG A 534 -3.77 -23.45 -8.16
CA ARG A 534 -2.62 -22.74 -7.57
C ARG A 534 -1.75 -23.69 -6.76
N VAL A 535 -0.47 -23.40 -6.73
CA VAL A 535 0.55 -24.12 -5.94
C VAL A 535 1.44 -23.10 -5.24
N PHE A 536 1.61 -23.28 -3.94
CA PHE A 536 2.44 -22.46 -3.07
C PHE A 536 3.67 -23.25 -2.66
N PHE A 537 4.82 -22.60 -2.70
CA PHE A 537 6.10 -23.18 -2.39
C PHE A 537 6.85 -22.31 -1.38
N ALA A 538 7.48 -22.95 -0.39
CA ALA A 538 8.44 -22.30 0.48
C ALA A 538 9.57 -23.27 0.81
N ALA A 539 10.77 -22.75 0.86
CA ALA A 539 11.93 -23.45 1.40
C ALA A 539 12.56 -22.58 2.47
N SER A 540 12.79 -23.10 3.65
CA SER A 540 13.39 -22.36 4.76
C SER A 540 14.50 -23.19 5.44
N SER A 541 15.54 -22.49 5.89
CA SER A 541 16.57 -23.04 6.77
C SER A 541 16.78 -22.12 7.97
N GLU A 542 17.03 -22.70 9.13
CA GLU A 542 17.38 -21.95 10.33
C GLU A 542 18.74 -21.29 10.19
N GLY A 543 18.92 -20.16 10.87
CA GLY A 543 20.18 -19.43 10.94
C GLY A 543 20.05 -17.96 10.61
N GLY A 544 19.78 -17.62 9.34
CA GLY A 544 19.63 -16.24 8.90
C GLY A 544 20.83 -15.38 9.26
N ARG A 545 20.55 -14.09 9.51
CA ARG A 545 21.58 -13.11 9.90
C ARG A 545 22.33 -13.50 11.19
N SER A 546 21.67 -14.20 12.11
CA SER A 546 22.23 -14.55 13.43
C SER A 546 23.48 -15.45 13.38
N VAL A 547 23.70 -16.11 12.26
CA VAL A 547 24.83 -17.04 12.07
C VAL A 547 25.84 -16.55 11.05
N VAL A 548 25.64 -15.36 10.50
CA VAL A 548 26.55 -14.78 9.51
C VAL A 548 27.83 -14.26 10.19
N ALA A 549 28.98 -14.71 9.70
CA ALA A 549 30.24 -14.21 10.22
C ALA A 549 30.45 -12.73 9.89
N PRO A 550 31.04 -11.92 10.76
CA PRO A 550 31.17 -10.48 10.58
C PRO A 550 31.77 -10.05 9.25
N GLN A 551 32.76 -10.80 8.75
CA GLN A 551 33.43 -10.52 7.46
C GLN A 551 32.53 -10.77 6.24
N ASP A 552 31.51 -11.65 6.37
CA ASP A 552 30.58 -12.00 5.29
C ASP A 552 29.34 -11.07 5.29
N PHE A 553 29.16 -10.27 6.34
CA PHE A 553 27.92 -9.56 6.61
C PHE A 553 27.59 -8.52 5.54
N ALA A 554 28.58 -7.80 5.04
CA ALA A 554 28.37 -6.81 3.98
C ALA A 554 27.86 -7.47 2.68
N ASN A 555 28.47 -8.59 2.28
CA ASN A 555 28.01 -9.36 1.12
C ASN A 555 26.62 -10.00 1.35
N TYR A 556 26.36 -10.51 2.56
CA TYR A 556 25.09 -11.13 2.90
C TYR A 556 23.94 -10.11 2.76
N THR A 557 24.08 -8.91 3.26
CA THR A 557 23.02 -7.87 3.19
C THR A 557 22.69 -7.45 1.75
N ALA A 558 23.70 -7.41 0.87
CA ALA A 558 23.53 -7.02 -0.53
C ALA A 558 23.02 -8.15 -1.43
N MET A 559 23.20 -9.39 -1.03
CA MET A 559 23.06 -10.59 -1.85
C MET A 559 21.68 -10.70 -2.53
N ARG A 560 20.57 -10.48 -1.78
CA ARG A 560 19.21 -10.53 -2.32
C ARG A 560 19.01 -9.53 -3.46
N GLY A 561 19.35 -8.26 -3.22
CA GLY A 561 19.15 -7.19 -4.20
C GLY A 561 20.00 -7.39 -5.45
N LEU A 562 21.25 -7.83 -5.27
CA LEU A 562 22.17 -8.08 -6.38
C LEU A 562 21.75 -9.28 -7.23
N LEU A 563 21.29 -10.37 -6.60
CA LEU A 563 20.87 -11.57 -7.31
C LEU A 563 19.64 -11.28 -8.19
N MET A 564 18.62 -10.63 -7.63
CA MET A 564 17.38 -10.34 -8.34
C MET A 564 17.55 -9.33 -9.49
N GLN A 565 18.60 -8.53 -9.46
CA GLN A 565 18.96 -7.58 -10.52
C GLN A 565 19.97 -8.14 -11.54
N SER A 566 20.57 -9.27 -11.26
CA SER A 566 21.52 -9.95 -12.15
C SER A 566 20.78 -10.93 -13.08
N GLY A 567 21.51 -11.64 -13.89
CA GLY A 567 20.96 -12.76 -14.66
C GLY A 567 21.02 -14.06 -13.85
N VAL A 568 20.56 -15.16 -14.46
CA VAL A 568 20.67 -16.52 -13.93
C VAL A 568 21.19 -17.43 -15.04
N TYR A 569 22.14 -18.28 -14.74
CA TYR A 569 22.74 -19.18 -15.70
C TYR A 569 23.34 -18.41 -16.90
N LYS A 570 22.89 -18.71 -18.12
CA LYS A 570 23.27 -18.03 -19.36
C LYS A 570 22.31 -16.92 -19.80
N TYR A 571 21.27 -16.68 -19.02
CA TYR A 571 20.23 -15.71 -19.31
C TYR A 571 20.55 -14.37 -18.66
N SER A 572 20.48 -13.32 -19.44
CA SER A 572 20.60 -11.95 -18.93
C SER A 572 19.34 -11.57 -18.13
N ARG A 573 19.43 -10.48 -17.36
CA ARG A 573 18.27 -9.90 -16.70
C ARG A 573 17.11 -9.64 -17.67
N ASN A 574 17.41 -9.13 -18.88
CA ASN A 574 16.39 -8.83 -19.88
C ASN A 574 15.74 -10.09 -20.47
N ASP A 575 16.54 -11.15 -20.70
CA ASP A 575 16.01 -12.44 -21.15
C ASP A 575 15.06 -13.05 -20.12
N LEU A 576 15.46 -13.00 -18.84
CA LEU A 576 14.62 -13.47 -17.71
C LEU A 576 13.37 -12.62 -17.54
N ALA A 577 13.49 -11.29 -17.60
CA ALA A 577 12.34 -10.40 -17.48
C ALA A 577 11.30 -10.68 -18.59
N ALA A 578 11.75 -10.86 -19.83
CA ALA A 578 10.87 -11.22 -20.93
C ALA A 578 10.24 -12.62 -20.77
N TRP A 579 10.98 -13.58 -20.25
CA TRP A 579 10.45 -14.93 -20.00
C TRP A 579 9.45 -14.95 -18.85
N LEU A 580 9.76 -14.27 -17.73
CA LEU A 580 8.91 -14.18 -16.55
C LEU A 580 7.59 -13.44 -16.81
N GLN A 581 7.57 -12.53 -17.80
CA GLN A 581 6.34 -11.86 -18.22
C GLN A 581 5.23 -12.82 -18.65
N HIS A 582 5.60 -13.98 -19.20
CA HIS A 582 4.67 -15.01 -19.64
C HIS A 582 4.44 -16.09 -18.60
N LYS A 583 4.87 -15.85 -17.37
CA LYS A 583 4.81 -16.80 -16.27
C LYS A 583 3.96 -16.24 -15.13
N ASP A 584 3.10 -17.08 -14.63
CA ASP A 584 2.31 -16.83 -13.44
C ASP A 584 3.14 -17.22 -12.20
N PHE A 585 4.29 -16.52 -12.04
CA PHE A 585 5.25 -16.76 -10.95
C PHE A 585 5.27 -15.55 -10.01
N ASP A 586 5.18 -15.84 -8.72
CA ASP A 586 5.65 -14.97 -7.67
C ASP A 586 6.77 -15.69 -6.93
N LEU A 587 7.98 -15.14 -6.91
CA LEU A 587 9.14 -15.74 -6.28
C LEU A 587 9.98 -14.68 -5.57
N SER A 588 10.29 -14.95 -4.31
CA SER A 588 11.13 -14.08 -3.47
C SER A 588 12.17 -14.86 -2.69
N LEU A 589 13.32 -14.20 -2.45
CA LEU A 589 14.36 -14.66 -1.56
C LEU A 589 14.20 -13.95 -0.20
N ALA A 590 14.14 -14.70 0.89
CA ALA A 590 14.07 -14.17 2.24
C ALA A 590 15.42 -14.29 2.93
N LEU A 591 15.90 -13.18 3.50
CA LEU A 591 17.07 -13.09 4.36
C LEU A 591 16.60 -12.46 5.66
N GLU A 592 16.25 -13.30 6.60
CA GLU A 592 15.68 -12.88 7.88
C GLU A 592 16.71 -12.93 9.01
N ASP A 593 16.34 -12.47 10.17
CA ASP A 593 17.24 -12.48 11.33
C ASP A 593 17.65 -13.89 11.74
N TYR A 594 16.74 -14.86 11.64
CA TYR A 594 16.93 -16.22 12.15
C TYR A 594 16.67 -17.30 11.11
N SER A 595 16.36 -16.94 9.88
CA SER A 595 16.16 -17.89 8.80
C SER A 595 16.58 -17.34 7.44
N ASN A 596 16.93 -18.25 6.53
CA ASN A 596 17.06 -17.97 5.11
C ASN A 596 15.99 -18.76 4.35
N GLY A 597 15.43 -18.20 3.30
CA GLY A 597 14.38 -18.84 2.54
C GLY A 597 14.27 -18.42 1.09
N ILE A 598 13.58 -19.23 0.33
CA ILE A 598 13.10 -18.92 -1.00
C ILE A 598 11.66 -19.42 -1.11
N GLY A 599 10.75 -18.58 -1.53
CA GLY A 599 9.33 -18.91 -1.57
C GLY A 599 8.56 -18.13 -2.62
N GLY A 600 7.38 -18.67 -2.95
CA GLY A 600 6.49 -18.05 -3.91
C GLY A 600 5.32 -18.94 -4.29
N ASN A 601 4.65 -18.58 -5.36
CA ASN A 601 3.51 -19.34 -5.85
C ASN A 601 3.46 -19.34 -7.39
N THR A 602 2.73 -20.29 -7.94
CA THR A 602 2.53 -20.45 -9.39
C THR A 602 1.24 -21.20 -9.68
N SER A 603 0.83 -21.27 -10.95
CA SER A 603 -0.20 -22.23 -11.36
C SER A 603 0.37 -23.64 -11.46
N ALA A 604 -0.46 -24.66 -11.20
CA ALA A 604 -0.08 -26.06 -11.33
C ALA A 604 0.46 -26.41 -12.73
N ALA A 605 -0.07 -25.75 -13.77
CA ALA A 605 0.37 -25.91 -15.14
C ALA A 605 1.80 -25.41 -15.40
N GLN A 606 2.29 -24.46 -14.59
CA GLN A 606 3.62 -23.87 -14.71
C GLN A 606 4.60 -24.31 -13.62
N LEU A 607 4.22 -25.26 -12.77
CA LEU A 607 5.04 -25.74 -11.66
C LEU A 607 6.40 -26.30 -12.11
N ASP A 608 6.46 -26.96 -13.27
CA ASP A 608 7.73 -27.48 -13.83
C ASP A 608 8.72 -26.33 -14.12
N ASP A 609 8.28 -25.29 -14.81
CA ASP A 609 9.10 -24.12 -15.12
C ASP A 609 9.46 -23.31 -13.86
N PHE A 610 8.53 -23.21 -12.89
CA PHE A 610 8.75 -22.55 -11.62
C PHE A 610 9.87 -23.24 -10.82
N LEU A 611 9.79 -24.56 -10.63
CA LEU A 611 10.80 -25.32 -9.91
C LEU A 611 12.14 -25.39 -10.68
N ALA A 612 12.10 -25.37 -12.01
CA ALA A 612 13.30 -25.21 -12.84
C ALA A 612 14.00 -23.87 -12.55
N TYR A 613 13.24 -22.79 -12.44
CA TYR A 613 13.77 -21.46 -12.13
C TYR A 613 14.35 -21.39 -10.70
N VAL A 614 13.63 -21.94 -9.71
CA VAL A 614 14.14 -22.10 -8.33
C VAL A 614 15.46 -22.88 -8.34
N HIS A 615 15.53 -23.99 -9.06
CA HIS A 615 16.76 -24.81 -9.19
C HIS A 615 17.92 -24.01 -9.81
N LEU A 616 17.67 -23.22 -10.85
CA LEU A 616 18.68 -22.37 -11.47
C LEU A 616 19.20 -21.30 -10.52
N ILE A 617 18.31 -20.63 -9.76
CA ILE A 617 18.70 -19.66 -8.74
C ILE A 617 19.63 -20.31 -7.71
N LEU A 618 19.28 -21.48 -7.22
CA LEU A 618 20.04 -22.18 -6.17
C LEU A 618 21.37 -22.77 -6.67
N THR A 619 21.51 -23.08 -7.98
CA THR A 619 22.69 -23.81 -8.50
C THR A 619 23.50 -23.05 -9.54
N LYS A 620 22.91 -22.09 -10.24
CA LYS A 620 23.47 -21.35 -11.37
C LYS A 620 23.26 -19.84 -11.21
N HIS A 621 23.20 -19.40 -9.95
CA HIS A 621 23.15 -17.95 -9.65
C HIS A 621 24.31 -17.23 -10.32
N ASN A 622 24.05 -16.00 -10.71
CA ASN A 622 25.04 -15.13 -11.34
C ASN A 622 24.94 -13.74 -10.69
N PHE A 623 26.10 -13.19 -10.31
CA PHE A 623 26.17 -11.84 -9.79
C PHE A 623 26.89 -10.97 -10.82
N SER A 624 26.13 -10.12 -11.52
CA SER A 624 26.70 -9.20 -12.50
C SER A 624 27.61 -8.19 -11.80
N LYS A 625 28.87 -8.11 -12.30
CA LYS A 625 29.82 -7.12 -11.77
C LYS A 625 29.32 -5.69 -11.96
N SER A 626 28.73 -5.40 -13.09
CA SER A 626 28.15 -4.07 -13.36
C SER A 626 27.04 -3.71 -12.39
N VAL A 627 26.13 -4.66 -12.06
CA VAL A 627 25.07 -4.47 -11.06
C VAL A 627 25.68 -4.26 -9.67
N PHE A 628 26.70 -5.03 -9.32
CA PHE A 628 27.43 -4.87 -8.06
C PHE A 628 28.11 -3.49 -7.94
N ASP A 629 28.87 -3.07 -8.96
CA ASP A 629 29.57 -1.78 -8.94
C ASP A 629 28.56 -0.61 -8.80
N LYS A 630 27.43 -0.68 -9.52
CA LYS A 630 26.33 0.29 -9.41
C LYS A 630 25.68 0.27 -8.03
N TYR A 631 25.47 -0.89 -7.45
CA TYR A 631 24.88 -1.02 -6.09
C TYR A 631 25.78 -0.38 -5.03
N VAL A 632 27.09 -0.67 -5.05
CA VAL A 632 28.06 -0.09 -4.10
C VAL A 632 28.14 1.42 -4.29
N GLN A 633 28.23 1.89 -5.53
CA GLN A 633 28.27 3.33 -5.83
C GLN A 633 27.02 4.06 -5.33
N ARG A 634 25.85 3.48 -5.57
CA ARG A 634 24.56 4.04 -5.10
C ARG A 634 24.49 4.06 -3.58
N SER A 635 24.86 2.97 -2.91
CA SER A 635 24.83 2.87 -1.45
C SER A 635 25.72 3.92 -0.79
N LYS A 636 26.93 4.13 -1.32
CA LYS A 636 27.82 5.21 -0.88
C LYS A 636 27.25 6.59 -1.16
N TYR A 637 26.68 6.79 -2.35
CA TYR A 637 26.05 8.06 -2.70
C TYR A 637 24.90 8.40 -1.73
N LEU A 638 24.02 7.46 -1.44
CA LEU A 638 22.91 7.65 -0.51
C LEU A 638 23.42 7.95 0.90
N TYR A 639 24.41 7.21 1.37
CA TYR A 639 25.02 7.47 2.68
C TYR A 639 25.63 8.88 2.77
N ASN A 640 26.43 9.28 1.77
CA ASN A 640 27.10 10.57 1.76
C ASN A 640 26.17 11.77 1.51
N ASN A 641 24.97 11.50 0.95
CA ASN A 641 23.96 12.53 0.68
C ASN A 641 22.76 12.45 1.62
N LYS A 642 22.86 11.76 2.76
CA LYS A 642 21.83 11.81 3.79
C LYS A 642 21.46 13.26 4.12
N SER A 643 20.19 13.49 4.45
CA SER A 643 19.77 14.81 4.86
C SER A 643 20.53 15.27 6.11
N THR A 644 20.91 16.52 6.13
CA THR A 644 21.50 17.18 7.33
C THR A 644 20.44 17.93 8.13
N ALA A 645 19.18 17.78 7.76
CA ALA A 645 18.03 18.44 8.38
C ALA A 645 16.91 17.45 8.64
N GLY A 646 15.96 17.84 9.47
CA GLY A 646 14.80 17.04 9.78
C GLY A 646 15.09 15.76 10.56
N MET A 647 14.18 14.83 10.53
CA MET A 647 14.31 13.53 11.20
C MET A 647 15.48 12.69 10.68
N GLU A 648 15.77 12.78 9.38
CA GLU A 648 16.84 11.97 8.78
C GLU A 648 18.22 12.32 9.34
N ALA A 649 18.45 13.61 9.67
CA ALA A 649 19.72 14.07 10.23
C ALA A 649 20.10 13.38 11.56
N ILE A 650 19.10 12.97 12.31
CA ILE A 650 19.29 12.37 13.64
C ILE A 650 18.95 10.87 13.69
N GLN A 651 18.41 10.32 12.60
CA GLN A 651 17.95 8.92 12.56
C GLN A 651 19.07 7.92 12.93
N ASP A 652 20.28 8.14 12.40
CA ASP A 652 21.43 7.29 12.75
C ASP A 652 21.81 7.46 14.23
N SER A 653 21.69 8.69 14.77
CA SER A 653 21.99 8.94 16.19
C SER A 653 21.00 8.26 17.12
N ILE A 654 19.70 8.29 16.75
CA ILE A 654 18.65 7.55 17.47
C ILE A 654 18.94 6.05 17.38
N GLN A 655 19.24 5.54 16.19
CA GLN A 655 19.54 4.13 15.99
C GLN A 655 20.77 3.69 16.80
N MET A 656 21.84 4.46 16.79
CA MET A 656 23.04 4.14 17.57
C MET A 656 22.83 4.25 19.08
N LEU A 657 21.94 5.15 19.53
CA LEU A 657 21.58 5.28 20.93
C LEU A 657 20.76 4.07 21.42
N LEU A 658 19.79 3.65 20.64
CA LEU A 658 18.90 2.54 20.97
C LEU A 658 19.55 1.18 20.76
N PHE A 659 20.35 1.06 19.71
CA PHE A 659 20.99 -0.17 19.23
C PHE A 659 22.47 0.09 18.93
N PRO A 660 23.34 0.11 19.92
CA PRO A 660 24.75 0.36 19.70
C PRO A 660 25.36 -0.57 18.65
N PRO A 661 26.28 -0.07 17.83
CA PRO A 661 26.93 -0.87 16.81
C PRO A 661 27.59 -2.13 17.39
N SER A 662 27.35 -3.25 16.72
CA SER A 662 27.90 -4.55 17.06
C SER A 662 28.27 -5.32 15.80
N ALA A 663 28.89 -6.48 15.93
CA ALA A 663 29.17 -7.34 14.81
C ALA A 663 27.89 -7.80 14.07
N ALA A 664 26.80 -7.95 14.80
CA ALA A 664 25.48 -8.30 14.25
C ALA A 664 24.66 -7.09 13.78
N ASN A 665 25.09 -5.87 14.14
CA ASN A 665 24.45 -4.61 13.73
C ASN A 665 25.51 -3.56 13.39
N PRO A 666 26.28 -3.74 12.30
CA PRO A 666 27.30 -2.78 11.92
C PRO A 666 26.68 -1.50 11.37
N VAL A 667 27.38 -0.38 11.55
CA VAL A 667 27.01 0.88 10.89
C VAL A 667 27.23 0.73 9.39
N GLN A 668 26.18 0.90 8.61
CA GLN A 668 26.24 0.84 7.14
C GLN A 668 26.74 2.16 6.55
N ASN A 669 28.01 2.45 6.78
CA ASN A 669 28.72 3.62 6.28
C ASN A 669 29.57 3.29 5.04
N GLU A 670 30.32 4.26 4.54
CA GLU A 670 31.16 4.07 3.36
C GLU A 670 32.18 2.92 3.54
N ALA A 671 32.78 2.81 4.73
CA ALA A 671 33.71 1.73 5.06
C ALA A 671 33.02 0.35 5.09
N PHE A 672 31.74 0.28 5.46
CA PHE A 672 30.96 -0.95 5.36
C PHE A 672 30.75 -1.37 3.91
N PHE A 673 30.41 -0.42 3.02
CA PHE A 673 30.24 -0.71 1.60
C PHE A 673 31.56 -1.08 0.92
N ASP A 674 32.71 -0.59 1.40
CA ASP A 674 34.03 -0.97 0.93
C ASP A 674 34.44 -2.41 1.29
N GLN A 675 33.78 -3.03 2.27
CA GLN A 675 33.99 -4.43 2.63
C GLN A 675 33.32 -5.40 1.65
N MET A 676 32.35 -4.91 0.84
CA MET A 676 31.68 -5.76 -0.15
C MET A 676 32.66 -6.18 -1.23
N GLN A 677 32.67 -7.46 -1.56
CA GLN A 677 33.55 -8.04 -2.59
C GLN A 677 32.72 -8.87 -3.57
N TRP A 678 32.68 -8.40 -4.82
CA TRP A 678 31.94 -9.10 -5.88
C TRP A 678 32.35 -10.58 -6.03
N SER A 679 33.68 -10.87 -5.95
CA SER A 679 34.22 -12.23 -6.08
C SER A 679 33.72 -13.21 -5.00
N GLU A 680 33.36 -12.68 -3.83
CA GLU A 680 32.92 -13.49 -2.68
C GLU A 680 31.40 -13.71 -2.63
N LEU A 681 30.63 -12.99 -3.45
CA LEU A 681 29.16 -13.14 -3.46
C LEU A 681 28.68 -14.56 -3.76
N PRO A 682 29.24 -15.28 -4.78
CA PRO A 682 28.84 -16.65 -5.03
C PRO A 682 29.09 -17.58 -3.82
N ALA A 683 30.25 -17.45 -3.17
CA ALA A 683 30.58 -18.24 -1.99
C ALA A 683 29.69 -17.91 -0.80
N THR A 684 29.36 -16.62 -0.62
CA THR A 684 28.41 -16.18 0.40
C THR A 684 27.03 -16.76 0.15
N PHE A 685 26.57 -16.78 -1.11
CA PHE A 685 25.31 -17.39 -1.49
C PHE A 685 25.30 -18.91 -1.24
N ASP A 686 26.32 -19.62 -1.71
CA ASP A 686 26.44 -21.07 -1.54
C ASP A 686 26.50 -21.48 -0.06
N LYS A 687 27.16 -20.68 0.79
CA LYS A 687 27.21 -20.92 2.24
C LYS A 687 25.81 -20.88 2.89
N ASN A 688 24.94 -20.02 2.40
CA ASN A 688 23.60 -19.81 2.97
C ASN A 688 22.49 -20.63 2.29
N PHE A 689 22.64 -20.97 0.99
CA PHE A 689 21.60 -21.63 0.18
C PHE A 689 22.07 -22.91 -0.52
N GLY A 690 23.37 -23.20 -0.55
CA GLY A 690 23.94 -24.26 -1.36
C GLY A 690 23.81 -25.67 -0.82
N ASN A 691 23.31 -25.88 0.42
CA ASN A 691 23.14 -27.21 1.02
C ASN A 691 21.67 -27.54 1.23
N ALA A 692 21.08 -28.31 0.32
CA ALA A 692 19.67 -28.67 0.37
C ALA A 692 19.27 -29.44 1.63
N ALA A 693 20.22 -30.16 2.30
CA ALA A 693 19.93 -30.92 3.53
C ALA A 693 19.62 -30.02 4.74
N LEU A 694 19.95 -28.74 4.70
CA LEU A 694 19.64 -27.78 5.76
C LEU A 694 18.23 -27.19 5.63
N PHE A 695 17.59 -27.36 4.46
CA PHE A 695 16.29 -26.76 4.16
C PHE A 695 15.15 -27.74 4.36
N THR A 696 14.03 -27.21 4.86
CA THR A 696 12.72 -27.81 4.73
C THR A 696 11.97 -27.12 3.59
N TYR A 697 11.47 -27.90 2.66
CA TYR A 697 10.70 -27.47 1.49
C TYR A 697 9.24 -27.80 1.71
N CYS A 698 8.35 -26.82 1.58
CA CYS A 698 6.91 -26.98 1.69
C CYS A 698 6.27 -26.78 0.31
N LEU A 699 5.37 -27.66 -0.09
CA LEU A 699 4.59 -27.58 -1.31
C LEU A 699 3.11 -27.81 -0.99
N VAL A 700 2.28 -26.80 -1.18
CA VAL A 700 0.85 -26.83 -0.85
C VAL A 700 0.06 -26.38 -2.07
N GLY A 701 -0.94 -27.14 -2.49
CA GLY A 701 -1.82 -26.69 -3.56
C GLY A 701 -2.45 -27.79 -4.38
N ASP A 702 -3.07 -27.38 -5.48
CA ASP A 702 -3.79 -28.26 -6.38
C ASP A 702 -2.85 -28.93 -7.39
N VAL A 703 -2.00 -29.78 -6.89
CA VAL A 703 -1.09 -30.62 -7.69
C VAL A 703 -1.13 -32.06 -7.19
N PRO A 704 -1.42 -33.05 -8.06
CA PRO A 704 -1.46 -34.46 -7.66
C PRO A 704 -0.11 -34.92 -7.11
N GLU A 705 -0.15 -35.80 -6.12
CA GLU A 705 1.05 -36.35 -5.45
C GLU A 705 2.08 -36.92 -6.42
N SER A 706 1.64 -37.65 -7.45
CA SER A 706 2.55 -38.23 -8.46
C SER A 706 3.36 -37.16 -9.18
N THR A 707 2.70 -36.08 -9.61
CA THR A 707 3.34 -34.94 -10.27
C THR A 707 4.25 -34.19 -9.31
N ALA A 708 3.79 -33.93 -8.08
CA ALA A 708 4.60 -33.32 -7.05
C ALA A 708 5.88 -34.13 -6.75
N LYS A 709 5.77 -35.45 -6.59
CA LYS A 709 6.93 -36.36 -6.40
C LYS A 709 7.91 -36.28 -7.57
N GLU A 710 7.41 -36.38 -8.79
CA GLU A 710 8.25 -36.32 -9.99
C GLU A 710 9.05 -35.01 -10.04
N LEU A 711 8.39 -33.87 -9.91
CA LEU A 711 9.02 -32.56 -10.01
C LEU A 711 9.95 -32.26 -8.82
N VAL A 712 9.57 -32.66 -7.61
CA VAL A 712 10.42 -32.52 -6.41
C VAL A 712 11.68 -33.35 -6.57
N LEU A 713 11.58 -34.59 -7.01
CA LEU A 713 12.76 -35.45 -7.23
C LEU A 713 13.66 -34.94 -8.33
N LYS A 714 13.08 -34.38 -9.41
CA LYS A 714 13.80 -33.76 -10.53
C LYS A 714 14.56 -32.49 -10.11
N TYR A 715 13.95 -31.57 -9.39
CA TYR A 715 14.51 -30.25 -9.13
C TYR A 715 15.09 -30.08 -7.72
N ILE A 716 14.41 -30.53 -6.68
CA ILE A 716 14.91 -30.46 -5.30
C ILE A 716 15.83 -31.62 -4.98
N GLY A 717 15.47 -32.83 -5.42
CA GLY A 717 16.30 -34.00 -5.21
C GLY A 717 17.63 -34.01 -5.96
N SER A 718 17.77 -33.19 -7.02
CA SER A 718 19.02 -32.99 -7.76
C SER A 718 19.91 -31.89 -7.19
N LEU A 719 19.47 -31.13 -6.19
CA LEU A 719 20.28 -30.14 -5.51
C LEU A 719 21.41 -30.83 -4.71
N LYS A 720 22.53 -30.13 -4.58
CA LYS A 720 23.63 -30.61 -3.71
C LYS A 720 23.15 -30.59 -2.25
N GLY A 721 23.38 -31.66 -1.53
CA GLY A 721 23.04 -31.75 -0.12
C GLY A 721 24.04 -32.65 0.64
N ASP A 722 24.41 -32.20 1.84
CA ASP A 722 25.26 -32.91 2.77
C ASP A 722 24.59 -32.93 4.15
N ALA A 723 24.00 -34.08 4.49
CA ALA A 723 23.31 -34.28 5.76
C ALA A 723 24.26 -34.42 6.98
N SER A 724 25.57 -34.49 6.75
CA SER A 724 26.56 -34.49 7.83
C SER A 724 26.82 -33.06 8.40
N VAL A 725 26.47 -32.04 7.62
CA VAL A 725 26.57 -30.65 8.10
C VAL A 725 25.49 -30.40 9.14
N GLN A 726 25.92 -30.01 10.35
CA GLN A 726 25.01 -29.65 11.41
C GLN A 726 24.40 -28.27 11.16
N LYS A 727 23.13 -28.11 11.49
CA LYS A 727 22.49 -26.79 11.53
C LYS A 727 23.27 -25.86 12.46
N ALA A 728 23.46 -24.63 12.04
CA ALA A 728 24.09 -23.63 12.87
C ALA A 728 23.22 -23.35 14.11
N LYS A 729 23.83 -23.25 15.29
CA LYS A 729 23.11 -22.89 16.49
C LYS A 729 22.73 -21.41 16.43
N ILE A 730 21.43 -21.14 16.36
CA ILE A 730 20.89 -19.79 16.41
C ILE A 730 21.35 -19.12 17.70
N GLN A 731 21.88 -17.91 17.57
CA GLN A 731 22.17 -17.02 18.68
C GLN A 731 21.17 -15.88 18.66
N PRO A 732 20.54 -15.53 19.79
CA PRO A 732 19.74 -14.32 19.85
C PRO A 732 20.56 -13.13 19.39
N LEU A 733 20.02 -12.35 18.43
CA LEU A 733 20.64 -11.10 18.03
C LEU A 733 20.40 -10.11 19.18
N ASP A 734 21.46 -9.71 19.84
CA ASP A 734 21.36 -8.74 20.94
C ASP A 734 21.29 -7.33 20.35
N PHE A 735 20.08 -6.92 19.99
CA PHE A 735 19.78 -5.54 19.60
C PHE A 735 19.40 -4.68 20.80
N ALA A 736 19.44 -5.25 22.02
CA ALA A 736 19.01 -4.54 23.19
C ALA A 736 19.99 -3.42 23.55
N SER A 737 19.44 -2.24 23.77
CA SER A 737 20.21 -1.17 24.41
C SER A 737 20.86 -1.67 25.71
N PRO A 738 22.12 -1.35 25.96
CA PRO A 738 22.79 -1.73 27.21
C PRO A 738 22.18 -1.04 28.42
N ALA A 739 21.55 0.12 28.26
CA ALA A 739 20.96 0.89 29.34
C ALA A 739 19.55 0.40 29.67
N LYS A 740 19.23 0.29 30.98
CA LYS A 740 17.88 0.01 31.44
C LYS A 740 16.92 1.17 31.16
N GLU A 741 17.40 2.39 31.28
CA GLU A 741 16.65 3.61 31.03
C GLU A 741 17.41 4.51 30.08
N ILE A 742 16.72 4.99 29.05
CA ILE A 742 17.20 6.00 28.12
C ILE A 742 16.16 7.10 28.09
N LYS A 743 16.57 8.34 28.43
CA LYS A 743 15.80 9.55 28.20
C LYS A 743 16.66 10.50 27.43
N HIS A 744 16.27 10.82 26.20
CA HIS A 744 17.06 11.68 25.36
C HIS A 744 16.18 12.60 24.51
N THR A 745 16.61 13.88 24.42
CA THR A 745 15.96 14.85 23.54
C THR A 745 16.94 15.25 22.46
N PHE A 746 16.55 15.01 21.22
CA PHE A 746 17.22 15.53 20.04
C PHE A 746 16.58 16.86 19.63
N VAL A 747 17.39 17.75 19.08
CA VAL A 747 16.94 19.01 18.48
C VAL A 747 17.41 19.03 17.05
N THR A 748 16.48 19.24 16.10
CA THR A 748 16.79 19.25 14.68
C THR A 748 15.89 20.25 13.95
N ASP A 749 16.22 20.53 12.69
CA ASP A 749 15.48 21.48 11.86
C ASP A 749 14.22 20.82 11.30
N LEU A 750 13.21 20.64 12.17
CA LEU A 750 11.87 20.21 11.76
C LEU A 750 11.06 21.42 11.25
N ASP A 751 10.09 21.11 10.38
CA ASP A 751 9.15 22.15 9.92
C ASP A 751 8.21 22.58 11.04
N GLY A 752 8.02 23.86 11.18
CA GLY A 752 7.15 24.43 12.19
C GLY A 752 7.67 24.27 13.62
N ASP A 753 6.75 24.25 14.58
CA ASP A 753 7.02 24.13 16.02
C ASP A 753 6.69 22.69 16.49
N MET A 754 7.21 21.69 15.77
CA MET A 754 6.92 20.26 16.00
C MET A 754 7.82 19.63 17.05
N ALA A 755 7.27 18.59 17.69
CA ALA A 755 8.03 17.58 18.41
C ALA A 755 7.43 16.20 18.17
N GLU A 756 8.30 15.20 18.04
CA GLU A 756 7.94 13.78 18.00
C GLU A 756 8.33 13.14 19.32
N ILE A 757 7.46 12.33 19.86
CA ILE A 757 7.68 11.62 21.12
C ILE A 757 7.52 10.12 20.87
N GLU A 758 8.53 9.35 21.26
CA GLU A 758 8.47 7.90 21.31
C GLU A 758 8.80 7.44 22.73
N VAL A 759 7.85 6.74 23.35
CA VAL A 759 8.05 6.05 24.64
C VAL A 759 7.89 4.57 24.41
N SER A 760 8.92 3.78 24.74
CA SER A 760 8.86 2.34 24.58
C SER A 760 9.38 1.59 25.81
N TYR A 761 8.84 0.38 25.99
CA TYR A 761 9.21 -0.58 27.03
C TYR A 761 9.58 -1.89 26.37
N LEU A 762 10.80 -2.33 26.56
CA LEU A 762 11.32 -3.57 25.99
C LEU A 762 11.63 -4.55 27.11
N ASN A 763 11.11 -5.76 27.01
CA ASN A 763 11.24 -6.82 28.00
C ASN A 763 11.74 -8.13 27.39
N ASN A 764 12.55 -8.87 28.19
CA ASN A 764 12.84 -10.28 27.94
C ASN A 764 12.03 -11.13 28.93
N VAL A 765 10.72 -11.18 28.73
CA VAL A 765 9.78 -11.86 29.62
C VAL A 765 8.97 -12.90 28.84
N LYS A 766 8.79 -14.07 29.44
CA LYS A 766 7.91 -15.09 28.86
C LYS A 766 6.47 -14.78 29.26
N LEU A 767 5.60 -14.63 28.24
CA LEU A 767 4.16 -14.47 28.38
C LEU A 767 3.46 -15.76 27.94
N ASN A 768 2.48 -16.20 28.72
CA ASN A 768 1.54 -17.23 28.28
C ASN A 768 0.43 -16.61 27.40
N ASP A 769 -0.42 -17.44 26.81
CA ASP A 769 -1.44 -17.00 25.85
C ASP A 769 -2.43 -16.00 26.47
N SER A 770 -2.85 -16.20 27.72
CA SER A 770 -3.71 -15.27 28.43
C SER A 770 -3.03 -13.92 28.69
N GLU A 771 -1.73 -13.92 28.99
CA GLU A 771 -0.95 -12.69 29.17
C GLU A 771 -0.71 -11.97 27.83
N GLN A 772 -0.54 -12.70 26.72
CA GLN A 772 -0.45 -12.11 25.39
C GLN A 772 -1.78 -11.46 24.99
N ALA A 773 -2.91 -12.14 25.22
CA ALA A 773 -4.23 -11.56 24.99
C ALA A 773 -4.49 -10.33 25.87
N ALA A 774 -4.08 -10.38 27.15
CA ALA A 774 -4.17 -9.23 28.06
C ALA A 774 -3.30 -8.05 27.61
N LEU A 775 -2.14 -8.31 27.00
CA LEU A 775 -1.27 -7.29 26.40
C LEU A 775 -1.98 -6.56 25.24
N GLU A 776 -2.69 -7.28 24.37
CA GLU A 776 -3.45 -6.68 23.28
C GLU A 776 -4.62 -5.84 23.79
N VAL A 777 -5.36 -6.31 24.80
CA VAL A 777 -6.42 -5.53 25.44
C VAL A 777 -5.85 -4.27 26.10
N MET A 778 -4.70 -4.38 26.78
CA MET A 778 -3.99 -3.23 27.36
C MET A 778 -3.63 -2.21 26.27
N ARG A 779 -3.08 -2.65 25.12
CA ARG A 779 -2.77 -1.81 23.97
C ARG A 779 -4.00 -1.04 23.51
N SER A 780 -5.13 -1.74 23.34
CA SER A 780 -6.39 -1.13 22.90
C SER A 780 -6.92 -0.09 23.90
N ILE A 781 -6.88 -0.39 25.20
CA ILE A 781 -7.29 0.59 26.24
C ILE A 781 -6.37 1.83 26.21
N LEU A 782 -5.06 1.64 26.10
CA LEU A 782 -4.09 2.74 26.04
C LEU A 782 -4.33 3.62 24.82
N GLU A 783 -4.50 3.03 23.63
CA GLU A 783 -4.74 3.75 22.39
C GLU A 783 -6.02 4.61 22.48
N ASN A 784 -7.12 4.03 22.94
CA ASN A 784 -8.40 4.71 23.14
C ASN A 784 -8.27 5.86 24.16
N ARG A 785 -7.57 5.66 25.27
CA ARG A 785 -7.37 6.70 26.29
C ARG A 785 -6.48 7.83 25.80
N TYR A 786 -5.38 7.52 25.14
CA TYR A 786 -4.51 8.54 24.55
C TYR A 786 -5.25 9.36 23.51
N PHE A 787 -6.03 8.70 22.67
CA PHE A 787 -6.87 9.40 21.69
C PHE A 787 -7.86 10.33 22.40
N GLU A 788 -8.59 9.85 23.39
CA GLU A 788 -9.60 10.64 24.12
C GLU A 788 -8.97 11.79 24.92
N GLU A 789 -7.94 11.50 25.72
CA GLU A 789 -7.35 12.49 26.63
C GLU A 789 -6.46 13.49 25.92
N LEU A 790 -5.56 13.04 25.02
CA LEU A 790 -4.58 13.92 24.38
C LEU A 790 -5.14 14.61 23.15
N ARG A 791 -5.92 13.91 22.32
CA ARG A 791 -6.47 14.47 21.08
C ARG A 791 -7.78 15.18 21.34
N GLU A 792 -8.79 14.48 21.91
CA GLU A 792 -10.16 14.99 21.95
C GLU A 792 -10.39 16.01 23.07
N LYS A 793 -9.81 15.79 24.27
CA LYS A 793 -10.00 16.68 25.42
C LYS A 793 -8.99 17.84 25.46
N GLU A 794 -7.72 17.54 25.19
CA GLU A 794 -6.65 18.51 25.39
C GLU A 794 -6.10 19.09 24.10
N HIS A 795 -6.42 18.52 22.93
CA HIS A 795 -5.98 18.96 21.60
C HIS A 795 -4.46 19.07 21.47
N LEU A 796 -3.73 18.17 22.12
CA LEU A 796 -2.29 18.18 22.21
C LEU A 796 -1.60 17.42 21.08
N THR A 797 -2.33 16.59 20.35
CA THR A 797 -1.81 15.76 19.26
C THR A 797 -2.89 15.53 18.19
N TYR A 798 -2.45 15.21 16.96
CA TYR A 798 -3.34 14.80 15.88
C TYR A 798 -3.55 13.28 15.88
N THR A 799 -2.47 12.51 16.04
CA THR A 799 -2.51 11.05 16.06
C THR A 799 -1.72 10.50 17.23
N VAL A 800 -2.18 9.38 17.78
CA VAL A 800 -1.44 8.57 18.75
C VAL A 800 -1.44 7.14 18.24
N GLY A 801 -0.28 6.52 18.19
CA GLY A 801 -0.15 5.10 17.89
C GLY A 801 0.39 4.34 19.11
N VAL A 802 -0.27 3.24 19.45
CA VAL A 802 0.21 2.28 20.45
C VAL A 802 0.41 0.93 19.77
N LYS A 803 1.64 0.42 19.85
CA LYS A 803 1.99 -0.90 19.30
C LYS A 803 2.44 -1.81 20.42
N ALA A 804 1.99 -3.04 20.40
CA ALA A 804 2.49 -4.12 21.25
C ALA A 804 2.94 -5.28 20.36
N SER A 805 4.00 -5.95 20.77
CA SER A 805 4.50 -7.14 20.06
C SER A 805 5.13 -8.11 21.06
N TYR A 806 4.98 -9.39 20.77
CA TYR A 806 5.60 -10.47 21.53
C TYR A 806 6.17 -11.52 20.57
N THR A 807 7.41 -11.93 20.82
CA THR A 807 8.07 -13.06 20.16
C THR A 807 8.56 -14.05 21.20
N SER A 808 8.32 -15.35 20.97
CA SER A 808 8.78 -16.41 21.89
C SER A 808 10.16 -16.95 21.56
N GLN A 809 10.58 -16.85 20.30
CA GLN A 809 11.81 -17.41 19.75
C GLN A 809 12.66 -16.34 19.06
N PRO A 810 13.99 -16.47 19.09
CA PRO A 810 14.82 -17.46 19.81
C PRO A 810 14.91 -17.17 21.30
N ALA A 811 14.48 -16.01 21.75
CA ALA A 811 14.33 -15.62 23.15
C ALA A 811 13.04 -14.82 23.33
N PRO A 812 12.32 -15.03 24.45
CA PRO A 812 11.11 -14.28 24.72
C PRO A 812 11.40 -12.78 24.73
N THR A 813 10.72 -12.03 23.88
CA THR A 813 10.87 -10.57 23.82
C THR A 813 9.49 -9.93 23.67
N GLU A 814 9.19 -9.00 24.55
CA GLU A 814 7.99 -8.17 24.51
C GLU A 814 8.41 -6.72 24.31
N ASN A 815 7.66 -5.99 23.51
CA ASN A 815 7.83 -4.57 23.28
C ASN A 815 6.48 -3.87 23.19
N ILE A 816 6.31 -2.82 23.97
CA ILE A 816 5.21 -1.86 23.80
C ILE A 816 5.82 -0.49 23.49
N SER A 817 5.30 0.15 22.45
CA SER A 817 5.73 1.48 22.03
C SER A 817 4.55 2.41 21.80
N ILE A 818 4.71 3.65 22.21
CA ILE A 818 3.74 4.73 22.10
C ILE A 818 4.43 5.85 21.31
N HIS A 819 3.84 6.21 20.19
CA HIS A 819 4.35 7.26 19.31
C HIS A 819 3.28 8.31 19.08
N LEU A 820 3.66 9.58 19.16
CA LEU A 820 2.80 10.73 18.83
C LEU A 820 3.62 11.96 18.44
N SER A 821 2.98 12.85 17.68
CA SER A 821 3.48 14.19 17.39
C SER A 821 2.73 15.24 18.22
N THR A 822 3.41 16.30 18.59
CA THR A 822 2.83 17.44 19.34
C THR A 822 3.58 18.73 19.00
N SER A 823 3.13 19.87 19.54
CA SER A 823 3.92 21.08 19.46
C SER A 823 5.04 21.08 20.51
N ARG A 824 6.18 21.67 20.18
CA ARG A 824 7.37 21.76 21.02
C ARG A 824 7.10 22.24 22.47
N PRO A 825 6.27 23.28 22.71
CA PRO A 825 5.97 23.76 24.05
C PRO A 825 5.16 22.77 24.90
N GLU A 826 4.39 21.90 24.28
CA GLU A 826 3.45 20.98 24.95
C GLU A 826 4.10 19.63 25.35
N VAL A 827 5.34 19.38 24.97
CA VAL A 827 6.02 18.10 25.17
C VAL A 827 5.96 17.62 26.64
N ASP A 828 6.28 18.49 27.60
CA ASP A 828 6.32 18.11 29.02
C ASP A 828 4.92 17.80 29.58
N LYS A 829 3.92 18.52 29.10
CA LYS A 829 2.51 18.28 29.43
C LYS A 829 2.03 16.94 28.88
N VAL A 830 2.37 16.66 27.62
CA VAL A 830 2.05 15.41 26.94
C VAL A 830 2.68 14.22 27.67
N LEU A 831 3.99 14.26 27.91
CA LEU A 831 4.72 13.20 28.65
C LEU A 831 4.11 12.95 30.02
N THR A 832 3.80 14.02 30.77
CA THR A 832 3.16 13.88 32.09
C THR A 832 1.84 13.13 32.00
N LYS A 833 0.99 13.45 31.01
CA LYS A 833 -0.28 12.77 30.81
C LYS A 833 -0.10 11.33 30.35
N MET A 834 0.84 11.08 29.45
CA MET A 834 1.14 9.73 28.98
C MET A 834 1.52 8.81 30.14
N TYR A 835 2.41 9.25 31.02
CA TYR A 835 2.82 8.47 32.19
C TYR A 835 1.70 8.30 33.23
N ASN A 836 0.84 9.30 33.42
CA ASN A 836 -0.32 9.19 34.30
C ASN A 836 -1.28 8.10 33.78
N ILE A 837 -1.55 8.06 32.47
CA ILE A 837 -2.42 7.03 31.86
C ILE A 837 -1.79 5.64 32.02
N LEU A 838 -0.49 5.47 31.76
CA LEU A 838 0.22 4.21 31.99
C LEU A 838 0.11 3.74 33.45
N ASN A 839 0.29 4.66 34.39
CA ASN A 839 0.15 4.35 35.81
C ASN A 839 -1.30 4.01 36.20
N ASP A 840 -2.29 4.63 35.59
CA ASP A 840 -3.70 4.29 35.79
C ASP A 840 -4.02 2.88 35.35
N ILE A 841 -3.48 2.42 34.22
CA ILE A 841 -3.65 1.03 33.77
C ILE A 841 -3.03 0.07 34.76
N LYS A 842 -1.80 0.31 35.21
CA LYS A 842 -1.12 -0.52 36.21
C LYS A 842 -1.89 -0.63 37.54
N GLN A 843 -2.58 0.44 37.92
CA GLN A 843 -3.37 0.50 39.15
C GLN A 843 -4.84 0.11 38.93
N GLN A 844 -5.17 -0.47 37.79
CA GLN A 844 -6.55 -0.85 37.41
C GLN A 844 -7.54 0.33 37.50
N ARG A 845 -7.08 1.57 37.23
CA ARG A 845 -7.92 2.76 37.22
C ARG A 845 -8.49 3.02 35.81
N PHE A 846 -9.24 2.05 35.33
CA PHE A 846 -10.04 2.14 34.11
C PHE A 846 -11.41 1.47 34.37
N SER A 847 -12.42 1.93 33.65
CA SER A 847 -13.80 1.47 33.84
C SER A 847 -14.03 0.11 33.18
N ILE A 848 -15.09 -0.58 33.62
CA ILE A 848 -15.53 -1.80 32.98
C ILE A 848 -16.00 -1.58 31.54
N ASP A 849 -16.47 -0.36 31.23
CA ASP A 849 -16.91 0.00 29.88
C ASP A 849 -15.72 0.20 28.94
N GLU A 850 -14.62 0.82 29.41
CA GLU A 850 -13.37 0.90 28.65
C GLU A 850 -12.79 -0.49 28.37
N PHE A 851 -12.79 -1.37 29.37
CA PHE A 851 -12.36 -2.75 29.20
C PHE A 851 -13.20 -3.49 28.16
N LYS A 852 -14.54 -3.38 28.25
CA LYS A 852 -15.44 -4.00 27.27
C LYS A 852 -15.27 -3.41 25.86
N ALA A 853 -15.13 -2.10 25.76
CA ALA A 853 -14.91 -1.45 24.46
C ALA A 853 -13.60 -1.90 23.79
N ALA A 854 -12.56 -2.16 24.60
CA ALA A 854 -11.28 -2.68 24.08
C ALA A 854 -11.35 -4.14 23.61
N LEU A 855 -12.28 -4.93 24.14
CA LEU A 855 -12.49 -6.32 23.75
C LEU A 855 -13.25 -6.45 22.40
N VAL A 856 -14.11 -5.50 22.07
CA VAL A 856 -15.01 -5.62 20.91
C VAL A 856 -14.26 -5.84 19.59
N PRO A 857 -13.23 -5.05 19.21
CA PRO A 857 -12.50 -5.28 17.97
C PRO A 857 -11.79 -6.64 17.95
N LEU A 858 -11.28 -7.08 19.11
CA LEU A 858 -10.53 -8.32 19.26
C LEU A 858 -11.43 -9.57 19.21
N ALA A 859 -12.68 -9.45 19.68
CA ALA A 859 -13.67 -10.53 19.60
C ALA A 859 -14.15 -10.74 18.14
N VAL A 860 -14.25 -9.68 17.34
CA VAL A 860 -14.59 -9.80 15.91
C VAL A 860 -13.46 -10.54 15.17
N ASP A 861 -12.21 -10.26 15.49
CA ASP A 861 -11.07 -10.98 14.93
C ASP A 861 -11.08 -12.47 15.34
N GLU A 862 -11.49 -12.79 16.58
CA GLU A 862 -11.66 -14.18 17.03
C GLU A 862 -12.76 -14.93 16.26
N GLU A 863 -13.90 -14.31 16.02
CA GLU A 863 -14.99 -14.91 15.22
C GLU A 863 -14.56 -15.17 13.77
N SER A 864 -13.79 -14.25 13.18
CA SER A 864 -13.24 -14.42 11.84
C SER A 864 -12.16 -15.51 11.78
N ALA A 865 -11.39 -15.71 12.84
CA ALA A 865 -10.39 -16.77 12.96
C ALA A 865 -11.01 -18.19 12.96
N GLY A 866 -12.27 -18.33 13.40
CA GLY A 866 -13.05 -19.59 13.35
C GLY A 866 -13.69 -19.90 11.99
N ASP A 867 -13.48 -19.07 10.96
CA ASP A 867 -14.10 -19.26 9.65
C ASP A 867 -13.67 -20.60 9.01
N PRO A 868 -14.60 -21.52 8.68
CA PRO A 868 -14.31 -22.72 7.92
C PRO A 868 -13.63 -22.43 6.57
N GLN A 869 -13.80 -21.24 6.00
CA GLN A 869 -13.13 -20.79 4.78
C GLN A 869 -11.60 -20.66 4.98
N ALA A 870 -11.13 -20.43 6.18
CA ALA A 870 -9.69 -20.37 6.47
C ALA A 870 -8.97 -21.68 6.10
N ALA A 871 -9.62 -22.84 6.29
CA ALA A 871 -9.10 -24.14 5.88
C ALA A 871 -8.89 -24.29 4.36
N LEU A 872 -9.47 -23.39 3.56
CA LEU A 872 -9.30 -23.35 2.10
C LEU A 872 -8.11 -22.48 1.67
N ASN A 873 -7.47 -21.79 2.63
CA ASN A 873 -6.36 -20.86 2.35
C ASN A 873 -5.01 -21.60 2.29
N PRO A 874 -4.37 -21.67 1.12
CA PRO A 874 -3.07 -22.34 0.98
C PRO A 874 -1.94 -21.72 1.83
N SER A 875 -1.99 -20.41 2.06
CA SER A 875 -0.98 -19.71 2.89
C SER A 875 -1.06 -20.12 4.36
N LEU A 876 -2.28 -20.36 4.88
CA LEU A 876 -2.44 -20.91 6.23
C LEU A 876 -1.79 -22.28 6.33
N TRP A 877 -2.06 -23.17 5.39
CA TRP A 877 -1.47 -24.51 5.39
C TRP A 877 0.05 -24.49 5.27
N LEU A 878 0.61 -23.53 4.49
CA LEU A 878 2.04 -23.33 4.40
C LEU A 878 2.61 -22.92 5.79
N GLY A 879 1.93 -22.03 6.51
CA GLY A 879 2.27 -21.65 7.88
C GLY A 879 2.25 -22.85 8.84
N LEU A 880 1.19 -23.65 8.81
CA LEU A 880 1.05 -24.85 9.67
C LEU A 880 2.12 -25.91 9.40
N LEU A 881 2.49 -26.10 8.14
CA LEU A 881 3.61 -26.99 7.78
C LEU A 881 4.95 -26.44 8.26
N ASN A 882 5.14 -25.12 8.25
CA ASN A 882 6.35 -24.50 8.82
C ASN A 882 6.39 -24.67 10.34
N VAL A 883 5.28 -24.48 11.06
CA VAL A 883 5.20 -24.77 12.51
C VAL A 883 5.57 -26.24 12.79
N TYR A 884 4.99 -27.17 12.03
CA TYR A 884 5.39 -28.58 12.14
C TYR A 884 6.87 -28.80 11.85
N ALA A 885 7.42 -28.10 10.84
CA ALA A 885 8.85 -28.21 10.52
C ALA A 885 9.75 -27.81 11.68
N GLU A 886 9.36 -26.78 12.42
CA GLU A 886 10.13 -26.18 13.52
C GLU A 886 9.91 -26.91 14.86
N THR A 887 8.66 -27.21 15.18
CA THR A 887 8.26 -27.71 16.51
C THR A 887 7.98 -29.21 16.56
N GLY A 888 7.63 -29.81 15.42
CA GLY A 888 7.11 -31.17 15.32
C GLY A 888 5.62 -31.29 15.67
N GLU A 889 4.94 -30.21 16.02
CA GLU A 889 3.52 -30.21 16.36
C GLU A 889 2.65 -30.15 15.11
N GLN A 890 1.64 -31.02 15.01
CA GLN A 890 0.68 -31.06 13.92
C GLN A 890 -0.58 -30.28 14.33
N LEU A 891 -0.58 -28.97 14.10
CA LEU A 891 -1.73 -28.10 14.34
C LEU A 891 -2.63 -28.10 13.11
N THR A 892 -3.92 -28.36 13.30
CA THR A 892 -4.94 -28.20 12.26
C THR A 892 -5.36 -26.74 12.13
N PRO A 893 -6.01 -26.30 11.03
CA PRO A 893 -6.59 -24.96 10.93
C PRO A 893 -7.56 -24.65 12.09
N GLN A 894 -8.33 -25.63 12.52
CA GLN A 894 -9.25 -25.47 13.64
C GLN A 894 -8.51 -25.27 14.97
N GLU A 895 -7.41 -25.98 15.18
CA GLU A 895 -6.59 -25.84 16.41
C GLU A 895 -5.73 -24.59 16.37
N SER A 896 -5.22 -24.19 15.22
CA SER A 896 -4.48 -22.93 15.07
C SER A 896 -5.39 -21.70 15.17
N ASN A 897 -6.65 -21.86 14.78
CA ASN A 897 -7.71 -20.85 14.90
C ASN A 897 -8.57 -21.06 16.16
N ALA A 898 -8.51 -22.23 16.83
CA ALA A 898 -9.02 -22.43 18.16
C ALA A 898 -8.11 -21.71 19.16
N VAL A 899 -8.00 -20.40 18.99
CA VAL A 899 -7.83 -19.56 20.15
C VAL A 899 -9.06 -19.89 21.01
N GLU A 900 -8.93 -20.74 22.07
CA GLU A 900 -9.94 -20.77 23.13
C GLU A 900 -10.33 -19.32 23.35
N PRO A 901 -11.59 -18.96 23.61
CA PRO A 901 -11.97 -17.58 23.79
C PRO A 901 -11.21 -16.98 24.97
N VAL A 902 -9.92 -16.71 24.74
CA VAL A 902 -8.97 -16.23 25.74
C VAL A 902 -9.42 -14.85 26.19
N PHE A 903 -9.86 -14.04 25.20
CA PHE A 903 -10.34 -12.69 25.46
C PHE A 903 -11.62 -12.68 26.33
N SER A 904 -12.51 -13.64 26.15
CA SER A 904 -13.77 -13.73 26.91
C SER A 904 -13.57 -14.11 28.38
N LYS A 905 -12.42 -14.69 28.73
CA LYS A 905 -12.05 -15.10 30.10
C LYS A 905 -11.25 -14.02 30.85
N LEU A 906 -10.78 -12.98 30.13
CA LEU A 906 -9.97 -11.93 30.73
C LEU A 906 -10.77 -11.06 31.69
N THR A 907 -10.09 -10.59 32.72
CA THR A 907 -10.62 -9.64 33.71
C THR A 907 -9.79 -8.37 33.75
N PRO A 908 -10.31 -7.26 34.26
CA PRO A 908 -9.51 -6.05 34.47
C PRO A 908 -8.25 -6.27 35.33
N GLN A 909 -8.24 -7.26 36.20
CA GLN A 909 -7.08 -7.64 37.01
C GLN A 909 -5.95 -8.21 36.13
N ASP A 910 -6.28 -9.00 35.12
CA ASP A 910 -5.29 -9.58 34.18
C ASP A 910 -4.58 -8.49 33.42
N ILE A 911 -5.31 -7.45 33.01
CA ILE A 911 -4.75 -6.28 32.32
C ILE A 911 -3.76 -5.53 33.22
N ALA A 912 -4.16 -5.25 34.49
CA ALA A 912 -3.28 -4.59 35.43
C ALA A 912 -2.04 -5.45 35.78
N ALA A 913 -2.21 -6.77 35.88
CA ALA A 913 -1.13 -7.70 36.16
C ALA A 913 -0.10 -7.74 34.99
N VAL A 914 -0.56 -7.83 33.74
CA VAL A 914 0.33 -7.79 32.59
C VAL A 914 1.00 -6.42 32.49
N ALA A 915 0.28 -5.32 32.71
CA ALA A 915 0.85 -3.97 32.73
C ALA A 915 2.00 -3.85 33.75
N ALA A 916 1.82 -4.32 34.96
CA ALA A 916 2.89 -4.35 35.96
C ALA A 916 4.07 -5.22 35.53
N LYS A 917 3.78 -6.41 34.95
CA LYS A 917 4.81 -7.33 34.44
C LYS A 917 5.68 -6.75 33.35
N VAL A 918 5.07 -6.05 32.36
CA VAL A 918 5.78 -5.55 31.18
C VAL A 918 6.30 -4.13 31.32
N LEU A 919 5.78 -3.31 32.24
CA LEU A 919 6.22 -1.92 32.42
C LEU A 919 7.25 -1.75 33.54
N ASP A 920 7.19 -2.56 34.62
CA ASP A 920 8.04 -2.31 35.82
C ASP A 920 9.48 -2.80 35.66
N ASN A 921 9.70 -3.89 34.91
CA ASN A 921 11.00 -4.52 34.72
C ASN A 921 11.65 -4.20 33.35
N ALA A 922 10.96 -3.47 32.54
CA ALA A 922 11.38 -3.18 31.16
C ALA A 922 12.56 -2.23 31.08
N LYS A 923 13.27 -2.31 29.96
CA LYS A 923 14.13 -1.24 29.48
C LYS A 923 13.23 -0.12 29.00
N HIS A 924 13.17 0.96 29.75
CA HIS A 924 12.37 2.14 29.40
C HIS A 924 13.16 3.07 28.49
N ARG A 925 12.54 3.52 27.43
CA ARG A 925 13.13 4.42 26.45
C ARG A 925 12.17 5.56 26.17
N GLU A 926 12.65 6.77 26.33
CA GLU A 926 11.94 8.01 26.02
C GLU A 926 12.81 8.84 25.07
N ILE A 927 12.38 8.92 23.84
CA ILE A 927 13.04 9.71 22.80
C ILE A 927 12.12 10.85 22.42
N VAL A 928 12.62 12.06 22.55
CA VAL A 928 11.91 13.26 22.11
C VAL A 928 12.75 13.94 21.03
N VAL A 929 12.11 14.27 19.91
CA VAL A 929 12.73 15.06 18.86
C VAL A 929 11.99 16.38 18.78
N LYS A 930 12.71 17.49 18.99
CA LYS A 930 12.11 18.84 19.00
C LYS A 930 12.62 19.66 17.82
N ALA A 931 11.74 20.48 17.23
CA ALA A 931 12.15 21.53 16.33
C ALA A 931 13.12 22.52 17.01
N ILE A 932 14.06 23.08 16.25
CA ILE A 932 14.92 24.17 16.72
C ILE A 932 14.05 25.36 17.08
N ASP A 933 14.35 25.97 18.24
CA ASP A 933 13.65 27.18 18.69
C ASP A 933 13.84 28.32 17.67
N PRO A 934 12.75 28.86 17.09
CA PRO A 934 12.86 29.94 16.11
C PRO A 934 13.59 31.19 16.65
N GLU A 935 13.47 31.47 17.94
CA GLU A 935 14.19 32.60 18.56
C GLU A 935 15.71 32.36 18.62
N LYS A 936 16.14 31.11 18.80
CA LYS A 936 17.57 30.75 18.76
C LYS A 936 18.13 30.69 17.34
N LYS A 937 17.32 30.36 16.35
CA LYS A 937 17.72 30.32 14.93
C LYS A 937 18.16 31.68 14.37
N GLN A 938 17.75 32.78 14.98
CA GLN A 938 18.12 34.14 14.56
C GLN A 938 19.53 34.56 15.02
N TRP A 939 20.12 33.87 15.99
CA TRP A 939 21.42 34.22 16.55
C TRP A 939 22.60 33.47 15.95
N GLU A 940 22.32 32.40 15.16
CA GLU A 940 23.34 31.56 14.50
C GLU A 940 23.52 31.88 13.00
N LYS A 941 22.90 32.95 12.49
CA LYS A 941 23.15 33.54 11.17
C LYS A 941 24.04 34.79 11.32
#